data_9f1cdbb385bef26f644b3e5ecd115e91
#
_entry.id   9f1cdbb385bef26f644b3e5ecd115e91
#
_cell.length_a   1.000
_cell.length_b   1.000
_cell.length_c   1.000
_cell.angle_alpha   90.00
_cell.angle_beta   90.00
_cell.angle_gamma   90.00
#
_symmetry.space_group_name_H-M   'P 1'
#
loop_
_entity.id
_entity.type
_entity.pdbx_description
1 polymer ?
#
loop_
_entity_poly.entity_id
_entity_poly.type
_entity_poly.pdbx_seq_one_letter_code
_entity_poly.pdbx_strand_id
1 'polypeptide(L)'
;MKKTFLIFLSFLFFISISRPALSNTGNVSEENLEQDDSAFLEESEDSTETIPAEDDSKLIEELSTPDANLFHVPSSLQINVNFWKRIYSEFTTSHVVVHDKDNLNIIYDVVDIGGGGHGNKMRRGKVNEVRRKYRAILTNIHNKLKKGGLLIGEEIEVYRKFDGIDNPNKFIIAAGNLRCQLGQKDRFIEGLKRSGRYIEKMKEIFRGYNLPEELTALPHVESSFNYEAYSSVGAAGVWQFMRSTGRLFMTINYVVDERRDPIFSTVAAAKLLKRNYEELGSWPLAIIAYNHGLSGMKRAKERMGEDVTDVINGYRSRMFGFASKNFFCEFLAALDVSRNYKKYFGDIEFEKPVEYNVVKVESYLDIAGISKHMGLNKDEIKYLNPALRPPIFVSRRFIPKGFELKIPRGRSFDIGNMYASLPKNMINQTQKHSSWHTVEYGDTLTTIAQRNNITVSAIMDINELDNINRIYPGQTLKLPELAYGKDAARGEANTQYQKSARIPIKSDAGEMKLISKERNLVKSTSETNKENMHLSAESKIKSLTPSTGFQRAAYEVALPEGFNSKKITFGYINVETDETIGHYADWSGVSVQRLKDVNGLRRRAGLRIGQRIKIPFISAAKDEFEEKRAEYHMAIQEDFFSNYKVDGTTSYEIRRGETIWKLCEENEIPLWLLKRYNPQKNFQRLARGEPLVLPVISKIN
;
A
#
# COMPACT_ATOMS: atom_id res chain seq x y z
N MET A 1 0.74 23.21 28.31
CA MET A 1 1.01 23.70 26.95
C MET A 1 0.95 22.51 26.01
N LYS A 2 -0.19 22.33 25.35
CA LYS A 2 -0.39 21.20 24.40
C LYS A 2 0.23 21.60 23.07
N LYS A 3 1.35 20.98 22.67
CA LYS A 3 1.91 21.10 21.32
C LYS A 3 1.12 20.18 20.40
N THR A 4 0.29 20.77 19.58
CA THR A 4 -0.45 20.10 18.51
C THR A 4 0.53 19.90 17.34
N PHE A 5 0.99 18.68 17.11
CA PHE A 5 1.76 18.32 15.93
C PHE A 5 0.81 18.04 14.76
N LEU A 6 0.81 18.94 13.78
CA LEU A 6 0.16 18.72 12.48
C LEU A 6 1.12 17.96 11.56
N ILE A 7 0.82 16.69 11.30
CA ILE A 7 1.57 15.87 10.33
C ILE A 7 0.73 15.78 9.05
N PHE A 8 1.20 16.41 7.98
CA PHE A 8 0.62 16.27 6.63
C PHE A 8 1.62 15.60 5.69
N LEU A 9 1.19 14.51 5.07
CA LEU A 9 1.93 13.82 4.01
C LEU A 9 1.89 14.63 2.71
N SER A 10 3.00 14.63 1.96
CA SER A 10 3.04 15.18 0.61
C SER A 10 2.33 14.21 -0.34
N PHE A 11 1.06 14.47 -0.64
CA PHE A 11 0.36 13.82 -1.73
C PHE A 11 0.27 14.77 -2.92
N LEU A 12 0.70 14.28 -4.06
CA LEU A 12 0.43 14.86 -5.37
C LEU A 12 -1.10 14.88 -5.58
N PHE A 13 -1.72 16.06 -5.46
CA PHE A 13 -3.14 16.26 -5.75
C PHE A 13 -3.40 16.06 -7.25
N PHE A 14 -3.88 14.89 -7.63
CA PHE A 14 -4.48 14.66 -8.93
C PHE A 14 -5.94 15.14 -8.92
N ILE A 15 -6.20 16.36 -9.38
CA ILE A 15 -7.56 16.77 -9.72
C ILE A 15 -7.69 16.69 -11.24
N SER A 16 -8.11 15.54 -11.74
CA SER A 16 -8.55 15.37 -13.12
C SER A 16 -10.04 15.68 -13.22
N ILE A 17 -10.40 16.81 -13.80
CA ILE A 17 -11.79 17.14 -14.13
C ILE A 17 -12.04 16.79 -15.59
N SER A 18 -13.04 15.93 -15.82
CA SER A 18 -13.54 15.47 -17.11
C SER A 18 -13.90 16.60 -18.07
N ARG A 19 -13.59 16.40 -19.33
CA ARG A 19 -14.04 17.24 -20.46
C ARG A 19 -15.54 17.09 -20.68
N PRO A 20 -16.30 18.14 -21.03
CA PRO A 20 -17.56 17.99 -21.74
C PRO A 20 -17.27 17.57 -23.17
N ALA A 21 -18.00 16.57 -23.66
CA ALA A 21 -17.93 16.09 -25.04
C ALA A 21 -18.46 17.18 -25.98
N LEU A 22 -17.61 17.66 -26.88
CA LEU A 22 -18.04 18.27 -28.12
C LEU A 22 -18.11 17.17 -29.18
N SER A 23 -19.31 16.95 -29.65
CA SER A 23 -19.60 16.11 -30.79
C SER A 23 -18.88 16.68 -32.03
N ASN A 24 -18.05 15.89 -32.69
CA ASN A 24 -17.77 16.08 -34.09
C ASN A 24 -17.60 14.73 -34.79
N THR A 25 -18.41 14.55 -35.80
CA THR A 25 -18.50 13.40 -36.68
C THR A 25 -17.26 13.34 -37.58
N GLY A 26 -16.61 12.19 -37.57
CA GLY A 26 -15.56 11.85 -38.51
C GLY A 26 -15.24 10.37 -38.37
N ASN A 27 -15.78 9.56 -39.27
CA ASN A 27 -15.53 8.15 -39.39
C ASN A 27 -14.06 7.86 -39.58
N VAL A 28 -13.45 7.13 -38.64
CA VAL A 28 -12.28 6.30 -38.88
C VAL A 28 -12.56 4.97 -38.17
N SER A 29 -12.42 3.91 -38.94
CA SER A 29 -12.66 2.52 -38.62
C SER A 29 -12.10 2.08 -37.28
N GLU A 30 -12.98 1.50 -36.45
CA GLU A 30 -12.63 0.73 -35.26
C GLU A 30 -12.06 -0.62 -35.70
N GLU A 31 -10.76 -0.81 -35.59
CA GLU A 31 -10.15 -2.13 -35.47
C GLU A 31 -9.60 -2.30 -34.04
N ASN A 32 -10.27 -3.20 -33.32
CA ASN A 32 -9.85 -4.06 -32.23
C ASN A 32 -8.65 -3.61 -31.36
N LEU A 33 -8.96 -2.97 -30.22
CA LEU A 33 -8.12 -2.96 -29.02
C LEU A 33 -8.98 -3.24 -27.77
N GLU A 34 -9.63 -4.39 -27.75
CA GLU A 34 -10.00 -5.07 -26.51
C GLU A 34 -8.82 -5.94 -26.10
N GLN A 35 -7.94 -5.39 -25.24
CA GLN A 35 -7.06 -6.22 -24.43
C GLN A 35 -6.55 -5.45 -23.20
N ASP A 36 -6.90 -5.99 -22.05
CA ASP A 36 -6.14 -6.07 -20.80
C ASP A 36 -6.19 -4.89 -19.81
N ASP A 37 -7.34 -4.76 -19.13
CA ASP A 37 -7.49 -3.97 -17.90
C ASP A 37 -6.97 -4.69 -16.63
N SER A 38 -6.23 -5.83 -16.77
CA SER A 38 -5.78 -6.66 -15.64
C SER A 38 -4.33 -6.40 -15.16
N ALA A 39 -3.67 -5.36 -15.67
CA ALA A 39 -2.23 -5.13 -15.43
C ALA A 39 -1.88 -4.43 -14.09
N PHE A 40 -2.82 -4.26 -13.16
CA PHE A 40 -2.57 -3.48 -11.94
C PHE A 40 -1.95 -4.26 -10.78
N LEU A 41 -1.73 -5.57 -10.91
CA LEU A 41 -1.09 -6.43 -9.90
C LEU A 41 0.05 -7.28 -10.48
N GLU A 42 0.64 -6.88 -11.60
CA GLU A 42 1.86 -7.53 -12.06
C GLU A 42 3.09 -6.93 -11.38
N GLU A 43 3.28 -7.25 -10.12
CA GLU A 43 4.63 -7.30 -9.57
C GLU A 43 5.27 -8.59 -10.12
N SER A 44 6.35 -8.43 -10.87
CA SER A 44 7.18 -9.53 -11.33
C SER A 44 7.69 -10.29 -10.10
N GLU A 45 7.06 -11.43 -9.79
CA GLU A 45 7.71 -12.46 -9.00
C GLU A 45 8.81 -13.05 -9.89
N ASP A 46 9.99 -12.47 -9.75
CA ASP A 46 11.18 -13.04 -10.32
C ASP A 46 11.57 -14.26 -9.48
N SER A 47 11.69 -15.38 -10.16
CA SER A 47 12.18 -16.64 -9.64
C SER A 47 13.44 -16.38 -8.82
N THR A 48 13.52 -16.97 -7.63
CA THR A 48 14.76 -17.26 -6.93
C THR A 48 15.57 -18.25 -7.75
N GLU A 49 16.20 -17.79 -8.83
CA GLU A 49 17.35 -18.46 -9.42
C GLU A 49 18.56 -18.04 -8.59
N THR A 50 19.17 -18.99 -7.91
CA THR A 50 20.51 -18.88 -7.36
C THR A 50 21.44 -18.50 -8.50
N ILE A 51 21.88 -17.24 -8.50
CA ILE A 51 22.89 -16.73 -9.43
C ILE A 51 24.20 -17.46 -9.12
N PRO A 52 24.86 -18.10 -10.11
CA PRO A 52 26.25 -18.51 -9.93
C PRO A 52 27.09 -17.27 -9.64
N ALA A 53 28.03 -17.38 -8.74
CA ALA A 53 29.01 -16.34 -8.45
C ALA A 53 29.88 -16.15 -9.69
N GLU A 54 29.46 -15.28 -10.61
CA GLU A 54 30.32 -14.74 -11.64
C GLU A 54 31.05 -13.52 -11.09
N ASP A 55 32.31 -13.45 -11.39
CA ASP A 55 33.36 -12.52 -11.00
C ASP A 55 32.88 -11.06 -10.83
N ASP A 56 32.41 -10.71 -9.63
CA ASP A 56 31.96 -9.40 -9.21
C ASP A 56 33.05 -8.30 -9.25
N SER A 57 34.31 -8.68 -9.55
CA SER A 57 35.45 -7.78 -9.45
C SER A 57 35.43 -6.62 -10.45
N LYS A 58 34.91 -6.84 -11.66
CA LYS A 58 34.81 -5.78 -12.69
C LYS A 58 33.67 -4.79 -12.43
N LEU A 59 32.54 -5.27 -11.92
CA LEU A 59 31.39 -4.41 -11.55
C LEU A 59 31.72 -3.55 -10.32
N ILE A 60 32.54 -4.11 -9.40
CA ILE A 60 32.98 -3.42 -8.19
C ILE A 60 33.95 -2.28 -8.53
N GLU A 61 34.76 -2.40 -9.56
CA GLU A 61 35.72 -1.38 -9.98
C GLU A 61 35.04 -0.17 -10.64
N GLU A 62 33.95 -0.37 -11.43
CA GLU A 62 33.12 0.71 -11.99
C GLU A 62 32.26 1.44 -10.95
N LEU A 63 31.84 0.74 -9.89
CA LEU A 63 31.02 1.32 -8.81
C LEU A 63 31.86 2.08 -7.76
N SER A 64 33.17 1.86 -7.70
CA SER A 64 34.04 2.35 -6.63
C SER A 64 34.80 3.65 -6.93
N THR A 65 34.67 4.22 -8.13
CA THR A 65 35.16 5.60 -8.39
C THR A 65 34.12 6.59 -7.91
N PRO A 66 34.43 7.48 -6.95
CA PRO A 66 33.55 8.60 -6.65
C PRO A 66 33.58 9.58 -7.81
N ASP A 67 32.75 9.32 -8.82
CA ASP A 67 32.53 10.29 -9.88
C ASP A 67 31.80 11.47 -9.21
N ALA A 68 32.53 12.56 -8.99
CA ALA A 68 32.04 13.75 -8.27
C ALA A 68 30.78 14.37 -8.91
N ASN A 69 30.26 13.78 -9.99
CA ASN A 69 29.16 14.29 -10.79
C ASN A 69 28.13 13.24 -11.21
N LEU A 70 28.01 12.13 -10.47
CA LEU A 70 27.09 11.02 -10.83
C LEU A 70 25.64 11.46 -11.02
N PHE A 71 25.19 12.47 -10.27
CA PHE A 71 23.82 13.02 -10.33
C PHE A 71 23.82 14.47 -10.85
N HIS A 72 24.47 14.71 -12.00
CA HIS A 72 24.37 15.99 -12.67
C HIS A 72 22.98 16.23 -13.25
N VAL A 73 22.57 17.50 -13.31
CA VAL A 73 21.29 17.89 -13.92
C VAL A 73 21.45 17.96 -15.43
N PRO A 74 20.78 17.10 -16.21
CA PRO A 74 20.76 17.27 -17.67
C PRO A 74 20.21 18.65 -18.05
N SER A 75 20.82 19.33 -19.02
CA SER A 75 20.42 20.67 -19.44
C SER A 75 18.93 20.75 -19.85
N SER A 76 18.44 19.70 -20.50
CA SER A 76 17.03 19.54 -20.89
C SER A 76 16.04 19.42 -19.72
N LEU A 77 16.51 19.00 -18.54
CA LEU A 77 15.70 18.84 -17.33
C LEU A 77 15.89 19.98 -16.30
N GLN A 78 16.76 20.96 -16.62
CA GLN A 78 17.07 22.05 -15.70
C GLN A 78 15.83 22.85 -15.26
N ILE A 79 14.89 23.08 -16.18
CA ILE A 79 13.62 23.77 -15.90
C ILE A 79 12.80 22.99 -14.88
N ASN A 80 12.70 21.67 -15.05
CA ASN A 80 11.95 20.81 -14.17
C ASN A 80 12.57 20.76 -12.76
N VAL A 81 13.90 20.61 -12.69
CA VAL A 81 14.62 20.62 -11.41
C VAL A 81 14.48 21.97 -10.70
N ASN A 82 14.58 23.10 -11.43
CA ASN A 82 14.39 24.43 -10.85
C ASN A 82 12.97 24.64 -10.31
N PHE A 83 11.94 24.14 -11.00
CA PHE A 83 10.57 24.15 -10.49
C PHE A 83 10.47 23.42 -9.15
N TRP A 84 11.01 22.21 -9.03
CA TRP A 84 10.95 21.44 -7.80
C TRP A 84 11.80 22.04 -6.68
N LYS A 85 12.95 22.66 -7.00
CA LYS A 85 13.70 23.46 -6.02
C LYS A 85 12.84 24.55 -5.40
N ARG A 86 12.06 25.28 -6.22
CA ARG A 86 11.14 26.32 -5.73
C ARG A 86 10.03 25.75 -4.87
N ILE A 87 9.47 24.58 -5.25
CA ILE A 87 8.47 23.87 -4.42
C ILE A 87 9.02 23.53 -3.04
N TYR A 88 10.30 23.13 -2.96
CA TYR A 88 10.95 22.74 -1.70
C TYR A 88 11.51 23.92 -0.90
N SER A 89 11.81 25.06 -1.53
CA SER A 89 12.49 26.15 -0.86
C SER A 89 11.74 27.48 -0.78
N GLU A 90 10.76 27.74 -1.66
CA GLU A 90 10.04 29.01 -1.69
C GLU A 90 8.61 28.89 -1.13
N PHE A 91 7.84 27.90 -1.56
CA PHE A 91 6.41 27.79 -1.29
C PHE A 91 6.12 26.85 -0.11
N THR A 92 5.41 27.35 0.89
CA THR A 92 4.97 26.57 2.05
C THR A 92 3.69 25.78 1.74
N THR A 93 3.26 24.94 2.67
CA THR A 93 1.97 24.20 2.58
C THR A 93 0.73 25.10 2.64
N SER A 94 0.89 26.41 2.83
CA SER A 94 -0.17 27.41 2.65
C SER A 94 -0.31 27.91 1.20
N HIS A 95 0.58 27.51 0.30
CA HIS A 95 0.59 27.95 -1.10
C HIS A 95 0.33 26.79 -2.05
N VAL A 96 -0.47 27.07 -3.08
CA VAL A 96 -0.69 26.15 -4.21
C VAL A 96 -0.24 26.84 -5.49
N VAL A 97 0.74 26.27 -6.15
CA VAL A 97 1.26 26.74 -7.43
C VAL A 97 0.41 26.20 -8.56
N VAL A 98 -0.24 27.09 -9.34
CA VAL A 98 -1.00 26.74 -10.54
C VAL A 98 -0.08 26.88 -11.75
N HIS A 99 0.21 25.77 -12.43
CA HIS A 99 1.22 25.70 -13.48
C HIS A 99 0.78 24.84 -14.67
N ASP A 100 1.53 24.91 -15.78
CA ASP A 100 1.39 23.97 -16.89
C ASP A 100 2.09 22.65 -16.54
N LYS A 101 1.45 21.51 -16.84
CA LYS A 101 2.01 20.19 -16.47
C LYS A 101 3.18 19.74 -17.34
N ASP A 102 3.25 20.26 -18.59
CA ASP A 102 4.26 19.85 -19.56
C ASP A 102 5.40 20.89 -19.65
N ASN A 103 5.11 22.18 -19.30
CA ASN A 103 6.08 23.27 -19.28
C ASN A 103 6.15 23.89 -17.87
N LEU A 104 6.96 23.31 -16.99
CA LEU A 104 7.01 23.67 -15.57
C LEU A 104 7.51 25.10 -15.28
N ASN A 105 8.17 25.77 -16.23
CA ASN A 105 8.50 27.19 -16.13
C ASN A 105 7.28 28.12 -16.25
N ILE A 106 6.16 27.63 -16.80
CA ILE A 106 4.91 28.39 -16.92
C ILE A 106 4.10 28.24 -15.63
N ILE A 107 4.33 29.14 -14.70
CA ILE A 107 3.52 29.30 -13.50
C ILE A 107 2.50 30.38 -13.76
N TYR A 108 1.23 30.06 -13.63
CA TYR A 108 0.10 30.99 -13.84
C TYR A 108 -0.16 31.81 -12.59
N ASP A 109 -0.17 31.16 -11.42
CA ASP A 109 -0.50 31.80 -10.15
C ASP A 109 0.03 31.02 -8.96
N VAL A 110 0.15 31.69 -7.81
CA VAL A 110 0.46 31.10 -6.51
C VAL A 110 -0.67 31.45 -5.54
N VAL A 111 -1.55 30.49 -5.30
CA VAL A 111 -2.77 30.70 -4.50
C VAL A 111 -2.45 30.50 -3.04
N ASP A 112 -2.64 31.53 -2.20
CA ASP A 112 -2.62 31.38 -0.76
C ASP A 112 -3.94 30.73 -0.28
N ILE A 113 -3.83 29.53 0.23
CA ILE A 113 -4.94 28.76 0.80
C ILE A 113 -5.03 28.85 2.33
N GLY A 114 -4.15 29.65 2.95
CA GLY A 114 -4.04 29.83 4.39
C GLY A 114 -3.47 28.64 5.14
N GLY A 115 -2.81 28.88 6.27
CA GLY A 115 -2.35 27.86 7.21
C GLY A 115 -3.48 27.46 8.16
N GLY A 116 -3.66 26.18 8.45
CA GLY A 116 -4.48 25.61 9.54
C GLY A 116 -5.95 26.05 9.66
N GLY A 117 -6.87 25.12 9.82
CA GLY A 117 -8.24 25.40 10.32
C GLY A 117 -9.33 25.73 9.29
N HIS A 118 -9.03 26.13 8.08
CA HIS A 118 -10.05 26.31 7.04
C HIS A 118 -10.39 24.97 6.38
N GLY A 119 -11.67 24.60 6.33
CA GLY A 119 -12.12 23.33 5.80
C GLY A 119 -11.59 23.05 4.39
N ASN A 120 -11.23 21.80 4.09
CA ASN A 120 -10.70 21.34 2.80
C ASN A 120 -11.56 21.80 1.60
N LYS A 121 -12.88 21.95 1.79
CA LYS A 121 -13.82 22.41 0.76
C LYS A 121 -13.54 23.86 0.33
N MET A 122 -13.24 24.76 1.28
CA MET A 122 -12.98 26.19 0.99
C MET A 122 -11.63 26.36 0.28
N ARG A 123 -10.58 25.63 0.72
CA ARG A 123 -9.26 25.61 0.05
C ARG A 123 -9.37 25.11 -1.38
N ARG A 124 -10.06 23.97 -1.60
CA ARG A 124 -10.34 23.44 -2.93
C ARG A 124 -11.16 24.43 -3.78
N GLY A 125 -12.08 25.18 -3.17
CA GLY A 125 -12.87 26.20 -3.84
C GLY A 125 -12.00 27.30 -4.45
N LYS A 126 -11.09 27.91 -3.67
CA LYS A 126 -10.16 28.96 -4.13
C LYS A 126 -9.28 28.46 -5.29
N VAL A 127 -8.66 27.29 -5.13
CA VAL A 127 -7.78 26.72 -6.18
C VAL A 127 -8.56 26.43 -7.46
N ASN A 128 -9.78 25.89 -7.37
CA ASN A 128 -10.61 25.61 -8.55
C ASN A 128 -11.10 26.87 -9.25
N GLU A 129 -11.32 27.96 -8.52
CA GLU A 129 -11.66 29.27 -9.08
C GLU A 129 -10.51 29.79 -9.95
N VAL A 130 -9.28 29.82 -9.41
CA VAL A 130 -8.08 30.25 -10.14
C VAL A 130 -7.84 29.38 -11.38
N ARG A 131 -7.98 28.04 -11.23
CA ARG A 131 -7.88 27.13 -12.40
C ARG A 131 -8.92 27.42 -13.48
N ARG A 132 -10.16 27.72 -13.11
CA ARG A 132 -11.22 28.09 -14.08
C ARG A 132 -10.88 29.41 -14.77
N LYS A 133 -10.39 30.41 -14.02
CA LYS A 133 -9.94 31.70 -14.55
C LYS A 133 -8.89 31.48 -15.65
N TYR A 134 -7.78 30.81 -15.34
CA TYR A 134 -6.70 30.62 -16.31
C TYR A 134 -7.10 29.72 -17.48
N ARG A 135 -7.96 28.74 -17.27
CA ARG A 135 -8.53 27.96 -18.37
C ARG A 135 -9.34 28.83 -19.32
N ALA A 136 -10.14 29.76 -18.82
CA ALA A 136 -10.91 30.70 -19.64
C ALA A 136 -9.98 31.65 -20.41
N ILE A 137 -8.98 32.24 -19.76
CA ILE A 137 -7.99 33.11 -20.38
C ILE A 137 -7.27 32.40 -21.54
N LEU A 138 -6.73 31.20 -21.30
CA LEU A 138 -6.03 30.41 -22.33
C LEU A 138 -6.95 30.05 -23.50
N THR A 139 -8.19 29.71 -23.24
CA THR A 139 -9.19 29.41 -24.27
C THR A 139 -9.53 30.67 -25.08
N ASN A 140 -9.67 31.82 -24.41
CA ASN A 140 -9.95 33.11 -25.07
C ASN A 140 -8.78 33.56 -25.96
N ILE A 141 -7.53 33.45 -25.46
CA ILE A 141 -6.33 33.74 -26.26
C ILE A 141 -6.35 32.88 -27.53
N HIS A 142 -6.53 31.54 -27.40
CA HIS A 142 -6.60 30.66 -28.58
C HIS A 142 -7.65 31.12 -29.60
N ASN A 143 -8.88 31.39 -29.10
CA ASN A 143 -10.00 31.77 -29.95
C ASN A 143 -9.78 33.15 -30.63
N LYS A 144 -9.22 34.15 -29.93
CA LYS A 144 -8.92 35.46 -30.43
C LYS A 144 -7.84 35.40 -31.51
N LEU A 145 -6.71 34.72 -31.26
CA LEU A 145 -5.64 34.56 -32.27
C LEU A 145 -6.13 33.86 -33.52
N LYS A 146 -7.00 32.85 -33.39
CA LYS A 146 -7.60 32.17 -34.55
C LYS A 146 -8.50 33.06 -35.39
N LYS A 147 -9.11 34.09 -34.78
CA LYS A 147 -10.03 35.06 -35.46
C LYS A 147 -9.38 36.41 -35.81
N GLY A 148 -8.09 36.58 -35.59
CA GLY A 148 -7.40 37.87 -35.79
C GLY A 148 -7.77 38.95 -34.75
N GLY A 149 -8.26 38.52 -33.56
CA GLY A 149 -8.67 39.43 -32.48
C GLY A 149 -7.49 39.90 -31.62
N LEU A 150 -7.66 41.07 -30.98
CA LEU A 150 -6.66 41.67 -30.09
C LEU A 150 -6.71 41.09 -28.70
N LEU A 151 -5.53 40.80 -28.13
CA LEU A 151 -5.36 40.43 -26.72
C LEU A 151 -5.37 41.66 -25.83
N ILE A 152 -5.94 41.58 -24.63
CA ILE A 152 -6.06 42.71 -23.70
C ILE A 152 -5.73 42.26 -22.26
N GLY A 153 -5.18 43.16 -21.47
CA GLY A 153 -4.94 42.97 -20.03
C GLY A 153 -4.15 41.71 -19.73
N GLU A 154 -4.68 40.89 -18.84
CA GLU A 154 -4.06 39.64 -18.35
C GLU A 154 -3.83 38.59 -19.47
N GLU A 155 -4.57 38.67 -20.59
CA GLU A 155 -4.33 37.81 -21.76
C GLU A 155 -2.93 38.03 -22.34
N ILE A 156 -2.46 39.28 -22.36
CA ILE A 156 -1.11 39.64 -22.88
C ILE A 156 -0.04 39.04 -21.95
N GLU A 157 -0.22 39.16 -20.66
CA GLU A 157 0.72 38.60 -19.67
C GLU A 157 0.83 37.08 -19.77
N VAL A 158 -0.31 36.40 -19.91
CA VAL A 158 -0.36 34.95 -20.10
C VAL A 158 0.23 34.56 -21.45
N TYR A 159 -0.04 35.33 -22.53
CA TYR A 159 0.51 35.08 -23.87
C TYR A 159 2.05 35.08 -23.85
N ARG A 160 2.67 36.07 -23.20
CA ARG A 160 4.12 36.21 -23.09
C ARG A 160 4.80 35.02 -22.38
N LYS A 161 4.10 34.33 -21.48
CA LYS A 161 4.64 33.12 -20.82
C LYS A 161 4.90 31.97 -21.80
N PHE A 162 4.37 32.04 -23.04
CA PHE A 162 4.52 31.03 -24.08
C PHE A 162 5.48 31.48 -25.21
N ASP A 163 6.31 32.50 -24.96
CA ASP A 163 7.34 32.91 -25.90
C ASP A 163 8.33 31.75 -26.12
N GLY A 164 8.74 31.55 -27.38
CA GLY A 164 9.61 30.45 -27.79
C GLY A 164 8.91 29.07 -27.94
N ILE A 165 7.60 28.97 -27.69
CA ILE A 165 6.84 27.75 -27.96
C ILE A 165 6.16 27.90 -29.34
N ASP A 166 6.66 27.18 -30.32
CA ASP A 166 6.12 27.19 -31.68
C ASP A 166 5.08 26.09 -31.91
N ASN A 167 3.86 26.32 -31.42
CA ASN A 167 2.72 25.44 -31.65
C ASN A 167 1.45 26.29 -31.73
N PRO A 168 0.73 26.31 -32.88
CA PRO A 168 -0.47 27.13 -33.05
C PRO A 168 -1.60 26.76 -32.06
N ASN A 169 -1.58 25.57 -31.51
CA ASN A 169 -2.56 25.11 -30.54
C ASN A 169 -2.05 25.20 -29.08
N LYS A 170 -0.88 25.84 -28.81
CA LYS A 170 -0.26 25.87 -27.48
C LYS A 170 -1.22 26.31 -26.38
N PHE A 171 -2.06 27.29 -26.58
CA PHE A 171 -2.97 27.81 -25.57
C PHE A 171 -4.14 26.88 -25.25
N ILE A 172 -4.73 26.23 -26.26
CA ILE A 172 -5.83 25.28 -26.00
C ILE A 172 -5.30 23.97 -25.37
N ILE A 173 -4.09 23.57 -25.72
CA ILE A 173 -3.38 22.44 -25.06
C ILE A 173 -3.12 22.81 -23.60
N ALA A 174 -2.57 24.00 -23.33
CA ALA A 174 -2.30 24.48 -21.98
C ALA A 174 -3.57 24.62 -21.13
N ALA A 175 -4.71 25.03 -21.70
CA ALA A 175 -5.99 25.03 -21.01
C ALA A 175 -6.40 23.64 -20.49
N GLY A 176 -5.98 22.56 -21.16
CA GLY A 176 -6.13 21.18 -20.72
C GLY A 176 -5.05 20.71 -19.73
N ASN A 177 -3.91 21.40 -19.68
CA ASN A 177 -2.71 21.01 -18.93
C ASN A 177 -2.58 21.68 -17.55
N LEU A 178 -3.55 22.52 -17.16
CA LEU A 178 -3.51 23.21 -15.86
C LEU A 178 -3.43 22.22 -14.69
N ARG A 179 -2.35 22.32 -13.93
CA ARG A 179 -2.07 21.50 -12.74
C ARG A 179 -1.86 22.39 -11.52
N CYS A 180 -2.03 21.82 -10.35
CA CYS A 180 -1.81 22.47 -9.06
C CYS A 180 -0.81 21.67 -8.24
N GLN A 181 0.24 22.32 -7.76
CA GLN A 181 1.25 21.74 -6.91
C GLN A 181 1.28 22.45 -5.56
N LEU A 182 1.15 21.69 -4.47
CA LEU A 182 1.27 22.23 -3.12
C LEU A 182 2.74 22.54 -2.82
N GLY A 183 3.01 23.72 -2.24
CA GLY A 183 4.33 24.06 -1.73
C GLY A 183 4.75 23.15 -0.58
N GLN A 184 6.07 22.99 -0.37
CA GLN A 184 6.59 22.04 0.61
C GLN A 184 7.75 22.59 1.46
N LYS A 185 8.04 23.89 1.40
CA LYS A 185 9.15 24.51 2.12
C LYS A 185 9.19 24.15 3.62
N ASP A 186 8.09 24.36 4.29
CA ASP A 186 7.94 24.07 5.73
C ASP A 186 8.15 22.59 6.05
N ARG A 187 7.63 21.69 5.20
CA ARG A 187 7.85 20.25 5.35
C ARG A 187 9.30 19.84 5.08
N PHE A 188 9.92 20.45 4.09
CA PHE A 188 11.31 20.17 3.75
C PHE A 188 12.24 20.58 4.89
N ILE A 189 12.02 21.75 5.51
CA ILE A 189 12.77 22.20 6.70
C ILE A 189 12.58 21.20 7.86
N GLU A 190 11.36 20.79 8.15
CA GLU A 190 11.09 19.77 9.17
C GLU A 190 11.70 18.39 8.80
N GLY A 191 11.79 18.07 7.53
CA GLY A 191 12.48 16.90 7.00
C GLY A 191 13.99 16.96 7.26
N LEU A 192 14.61 18.10 7.01
CA LEU A 192 16.02 18.33 7.33
C LEU A 192 16.30 18.15 8.83
N LYS A 193 15.49 18.75 9.69
CA LYS A 193 15.65 18.58 11.16
C LYS A 193 15.60 17.11 11.54
N ARG A 194 14.55 16.38 11.09
CA ARG A 194 14.37 14.94 11.39
C ARG A 194 15.45 14.06 10.80
N SER A 195 16.04 14.43 9.67
CA SER A 195 17.10 13.64 9.04
C SER A 195 18.33 13.46 9.96
N GLY A 196 18.62 14.43 10.82
CA GLY A 196 19.71 14.35 11.80
C GLY A 196 19.69 13.08 12.64
N ARG A 197 18.52 12.48 12.88
CA ARG A 197 18.40 11.23 13.67
C ARG A 197 19.04 10.02 12.99
N TYR A 198 19.01 9.94 11.66
CA TYR A 198 19.26 8.69 10.95
C TYR A 198 20.18 8.83 9.73
N ILE A 199 20.40 10.04 9.21
CA ILE A 199 21.06 10.24 7.91
C ILE A 199 22.44 9.61 7.82
N GLU A 200 23.25 9.73 8.87
CA GLU A 200 24.60 9.15 8.85
C GLU A 200 24.54 7.61 8.83
N LYS A 201 23.61 7.03 9.58
CA LYS A 201 23.43 5.57 9.56
C LYS A 201 22.85 5.06 8.23
N MET A 202 21.99 5.86 7.58
CA MET A 202 21.49 5.56 6.24
C MET A 202 22.63 5.58 5.21
N LYS A 203 23.52 6.58 5.27
CA LYS A 203 24.71 6.64 4.40
C LYS A 203 25.65 5.46 4.63
N GLU A 204 25.91 5.08 5.90
CA GLU A 204 26.71 3.88 6.21
C GLU A 204 26.11 2.63 5.56
N ILE A 205 24.77 2.45 5.62
CA ILE A 205 24.10 1.33 5.00
C ILE A 205 24.30 1.36 3.48
N PHE A 206 24.10 2.50 2.82
CA PHE A 206 24.30 2.63 1.38
C PHE A 206 25.74 2.33 0.97
N ARG A 207 26.73 2.87 1.69
CA ARG A 207 28.15 2.50 1.49
C ARG A 207 28.39 0.99 1.62
N GLY A 208 27.78 0.37 2.64
CA GLY A 208 27.90 -1.08 2.86
C GLY A 208 27.31 -1.94 1.73
N TYR A 209 26.40 -1.38 0.91
CA TYR A 209 25.87 -2.01 -0.30
C TYR A 209 26.58 -1.55 -1.58
N ASN A 210 27.68 -0.77 -1.50
CA ASN A 210 28.38 -0.13 -2.61
C ASN A 210 27.46 0.76 -3.45
N LEU A 211 26.60 1.56 -2.78
CA LEU A 211 25.66 2.46 -3.42
C LEU A 211 26.00 3.93 -3.14
N PRO A 212 25.69 4.84 -4.08
CA PRO A 212 25.87 6.27 -3.88
C PRO A 212 25.09 6.79 -2.65
N GLU A 213 25.76 7.52 -1.77
CA GLU A 213 25.14 8.11 -0.58
C GLU A 213 24.06 9.14 -0.91
N GLU A 214 24.18 9.78 -2.07
CA GLU A 214 23.22 10.74 -2.62
C GLU A 214 21.81 10.21 -2.64
N LEU A 215 21.63 8.91 -2.85
CA LEU A 215 20.33 8.25 -2.85
C LEU A 215 19.59 8.38 -1.51
N THR A 216 20.31 8.68 -0.43
CA THR A 216 19.70 8.99 0.87
C THR A 216 18.93 10.32 0.90
N ALA A 217 18.92 11.08 -0.20
CA ALA A 217 18.04 12.23 -0.37
C ALA A 217 16.59 11.86 -0.76
N LEU A 218 16.33 10.62 -1.23
CA LEU A 218 14.98 10.16 -1.60
C LEU A 218 13.94 10.29 -0.47
N PRO A 219 14.23 10.04 0.81
CA PRO A 219 13.28 10.28 1.90
C PRO A 219 12.76 11.71 2.02
N HIS A 220 13.48 12.73 1.50
CA HIS A 220 12.94 14.09 1.43
C HIS A 220 11.77 14.17 0.45
N VAL A 221 11.84 13.45 -0.68
CA VAL A 221 10.78 13.37 -1.69
C VAL A 221 9.60 12.54 -1.15
N GLU A 222 9.89 11.36 -0.61
CA GLU A 222 8.89 10.36 -0.23
C GLU A 222 8.07 10.75 1.01
N SER A 223 8.72 11.22 2.07
CA SER A 223 8.04 11.49 3.35
C SER A 223 8.50 12.73 4.09
N SER A 224 9.48 13.47 3.56
CA SER A 224 10.22 14.49 4.31
C SER A 224 10.80 13.91 5.61
N PHE A 225 11.44 12.75 5.53
CA PHE A 225 12.02 12.00 6.68
C PHE A 225 11.02 11.70 7.81
N ASN A 226 9.74 11.55 7.51
CA ASN A 226 8.75 11.19 8.51
C ASN A 226 8.56 9.66 8.56
N TYR A 227 9.15 9.00 9.58
CA TYR A 227 8.99 7.55 9.77
C TYR A 227 7.57 7.12 10.21
N GLU A 228 6.77 8.05 10.74
CA GLU A 228 5.36 7.82 11.06
C GLU A 228 4.46 8.03 9.85
N ALA A 229 5.04 8.41 8.68
CA ALA A 229 4.28 8.67 7.49
C ALA A 229 3.52 7.41 7.04
N TYR A 230 2.22 7.58 6.82
CA TYR A 230 1.35 6.55 6.27
C TYR A 230 0.41 7.17 5.23
N SER A 231 0.36 6.57 4.04
CA SER A 231 -0.50 7.05 2.95
C SER A 231 -1.87 6.38 2.99
N SER A 232 -2.89 7.03 2.41
CA SER A 232 -4.24 6.46 2.29
C SER A 232 -4.29 5.15 1.49
N VAL A 233 -3.30 4.94 0.63
CA VAL A 233 -3.14 3.70 -0.16
C VAL A 233 -2.17 2.70 0.46
N GLY A 234 -1.68 2.95 1.69
CA GLY A 234 -0.93 1.99 2.48
C GLY A 234 0.58 2.02 2.34
N ALA A 235 1.18 3.03 1.69
CA ALA A 235 2.62 3.26 1.76
C ALA A 235 3.02 3.74 3.16
N ALA A 236 4.17 3.29 3.69
CA ALA A 236 4.55 3.56 5.08
C ALA A 236 6.05 3.86 5.27
N GLY A 237 6.34 4.66 6.31
CA GLY A 237 7.69 4.99 6.77
C GLY A 237 8.42 6.01 5.91
N VAL A 238 9.70 6.23 6.22
CA VAL A 238 10.54 7.26 5.56
C VAL A 238 10.69 7.03 4.06
N TRP A 239 10.68 5.76 3.63
CA TRP A 239 10.89 5.31 2.27
C TRP A 239 9.59 5.04 1.52
N GLN A 240 8.42 5.21 2.15
CA GLN A 240 7.08 5.03 1.57
C GLN A 240 6.89 3.70 0.82
N PHE A 241 7.43 2.61 1.36
CA PHE A 241 7.20 1.30 0.77
C PHE A 241 5.72 0.89 0.79
N MET A 242 5.22 0.45 -0.35
CA MET A 242 3.99 -0.34 -0.39
C MET A 242 4.20 -1.69 0.30
N ARG A 243 3.12 -2.30 0.83
CA ARG A 243 3.23 -3.62 1.51
C ARG A 243 3.76 -4.71 0.59
N SER A 244 3.32 -4.73 -0.66
CA SER A 244 3.74 -5.71 -1.65
C SER A 244 5.24 -5.62 -1.95
N THR A 245 5.72 -4.45 -2.33
CA THR A 245 7.15 -4.22 -2.61
C THR A 245 8.00 -4.42 -1.35
N GLY A 246 7.53 -3.93 -0.19
CA GLY A 246 8.26 -4.06 1.07
C GLY A 246 8.48 -5.52 1.49
N ARG A 247 7.53 -6.41 1.27
CA ARG A 247 7.63 -7.84 1.61
C ARG A 247 8.72 -8.60 0.87
N LEU A 248 9.18 -8.08 -0.26
CA LEU A 248 10.33 -8.66 -0.96
C LEU A 248 11.64 -8.51 -0.18
N PHE A 249 11.70 -7.56 0.74
CA PHE A 249 12.94 -7.16 1.43
C PHE A 249 12.82 -7.06 2.95
N MET A 250 11.61 -7.09 3.50
CA MET A 250 11.30 -6.78 4.90
C MET A 250 10.17 -7.67 5.45
N THR A 251 10.15 -7.81 6.76
CA THR A 251 9.05 -8.44 7.50
C THR A 251 7.88 -7.48 7.64
N ILE A 252 6.74 -7.83 7.07
CA ILE A 252 5.49 -7.06 7.16
C ILE A 252 4.34 -8.01 7.47
N ASN A 253 3.95 -8.08 8.74
CA ASN A 253 2.85 -8.92 9.23
C ASN A 253 2.02 -8.18 10.29
N TYR A 254 1.19 -8.89 11.05
CA TYR A 254 0.32 -8.30 12.07
C TYR A 254 1.08 -7.77 13.29
N VAL A 255 2.26 -8.30 13.60
CA VAL A 255 3.05 -7.93 14.79
C VAL A 255 4.25 -7.04 14.49
N VAL A 256 4.79 -7.14 13.26
CA VAL A 256 5.96 -6.38 12.79
C VAL A 256 5.65 -5.73 11.45
N ASP A 257 6.00 -4.46 11.31
CA ASP A 257 6.00 -3.73 10.04
C ASP A 257 7.29 -2.93 9.92
N GLU A 258 8.32 -3.56 9.36
CA GLU A 258 9.68 -2.98 9.25
C GLU A 258 9.76 -1.76 8.33
N ARG A 259 8.73 -1.48 7.53
CA ARG A 259 8.65 -0.24 6.74
C ARG A 259 8.66 1.01 7.61
N ARG A 260 8.15 0.89 8.84
CA ARG A 260 8.08 1.99 9.83
C ARG A 260 9.40 2.26 10.53
N ASP A 261 10.32 1.32 10.48
CA ASP A 261 11.66 1.47 11.07
C ASP A 261 12.62 2.09 10.05
N PRO A 262 13.20 3.26 10.34
CA PRO A 262 14.08 3.93 9.39
C PRO A 262 15.29 3.10 8.96
N ILE A 263 15.81 2.25 9.84
CA ILE A 263 17.02 1.47 9.55
C ILE A 263 16.68 0.24 8.70
N PHE A 264 15.69 -0.56 9.11
CA PHE A 264 15.25 -1.73 8.32
C PHE A 264 14.76 -1.32 6.92
N SER A 265 13.96 -0.25 6.85
CA SER A 265 13.47 0.25 5.56
C SER A 265 14.59 0.84 4.69
N THR A 266 15.68 1.36 5.28
CA THR A 266 16.85 1.81 4.52
C THR A 266 17.60 0.63 3.91
N VAL A 267 17.78 -0.47 4.64
CA VAL A 267 18.36 -1.71 4.08
C VAL A 267 17.53 -2.22 2.90
N ALA A 268 16.23 -2.20 3.04
CA ALA A 268 15.32 -2.60 1.96
C ALA A 268 15.40 -1.67 0.73
N ALA A 269 15.48 -0.35 0.97
CA ALA A 269 15.63 0.65 -0.10
C ALA A 269 16.96 0.48 -0.84
N ALA A 270 18.05 0.22 -0.12
CA ALA A 270 19.34 -0.08 -0.71
C ALA A 270 19.28 -1.32 -1.62
N LYS A 271 18.67 -2.41 -1.16
CA LYS A 271 18.48 -3.64 -1.96
C LYS A 271 17.61 -3.38 -3.20
N LEU A 272 16.50 -2.64 -3.07
CA LEU A 272 15.62 -2.32 -4.18
C LEU A 272 16.31 -1.45 -5.23
N LEU A 273 17.01 -0.40 -4.80
CA LEU A 273 17.74 0.51 -5.70
C LEU A 273 18.91 -0.20 -6.37
N LYS A 274 19.65 -1.06 -5.65
CA LYS A 274 20.69 -1.91 -6.23
C LYS A 274 20.12 -2.78 -7.33
N ARG A 275 19.06 -3.53 -7.05
CA ARG A 275 18.37 -4.35 -8.06
C ARG A 275 17.89 -3.54 -9.27
N ASN A 276 17.29 -2.35 -9.04
CA ASN A 276 16.85 -1.51 -10.14
C ASN A 276 18.02 -1.08 -11.01
N TYR A 277 19.16 -0.73 -10.40
CA TYR A 277 20.37 -0.35 -11.13
C TYR A 277 20.96 -1.52 -11.92
N GLU A 278 21.13 -2.69 -11.30
CA GLU A 278 21.63 -3.91 -11.95
C GLU A 278 20.80 -4.29 -13.19
N GLU A 279 19.48 -4.06 -13.14
CA GLU A 279 18.57 -4.39 -14.22
C GLU A 279 18.46 -3.31 -15.32
N LEU A 280 18.72 -2.05 -14.97
CA LEU A 280 18.53 -0.91 -15.88
C LEU A 280 19.86 -0.28 -16.34
N GLY A 281 20.98 -0.51 -15.65
CA GLY A 281 22.30 0.03 -15.97
C GLY A 281 22.42 1.56 -15.84
N SER A 282 21.39 2.25 -15.30
CA SER A 282 21.29 3.71 -15.27
C SER A 282 20.66 4.17 -13.95
N TRP A 283 21.38 4.99 -13.17
CA TRP A 283 20.85 5.56 -11.93
C TRP A 283 19.60 6.41 -12.14
N PRO A 284 19.52 7.30 -13.13
CA PRO A 284 18.30 8.03 -13.41
C PRO A 284 17.09 7.11 -13.63
N LEU A 285 17.25 6.05 -14.42
CA LEU A 285 16.18 5.08 -14.66
C LEU A 285 15.87 4.24 -13.43
N ALA A 286 16.89 3.86 -12.63
CA ALA A 286 16.71 3.12 -11.38
C ALA A 286 15.94 3.91 -10.32
N ILE A 287 16.18 5.23 -10.25
CA ILE A 287 15.44 6.15 -9.39
C ILE A 287 13.98 6.27 -9.86
N ILE A 288 13.74 6.45 -11.16
CA ILE A 288 12.36 6.47 -11.67
C ILE A 288 11.65 5.13 -11.42
N ALA A 289 12.39 4.00 -11.53
CA ALA A 289 11.85 2.67 -11.26
C ALA A 289 11.41 2.48 -9.80
N TYR A 290 12.01 3.21 -8.85
CA TYR A 290 11.56 3.21 -7.46
C TYR A 290 10.10 3.64 -7.31
N ASN A 291 9.68 4.66 -8.07
CA ASN A 291 8.31 5.17 -8.09
C ASN A 291 7.40 4.42 -9.09
N HIS A 292 7.90 4.18 -10.32
CA HIS A 292 7.11 3.64 -11.43
C HIS A 292 7.06 2.11 -11.48
N GLY A 293 7.99 1.46 -10.78
CA GLY A 293 8.21 0.02 -10.83
C GLY A 293 9.17 -0.42 -11.95
N LEU A 294 10.00 -1.41 -11.62
CA LEU A 294 11.08 -1.91 -12.47
C LEU A 294 10.57 -2.41 -13.84
N SER A 295 9.50 -3.20 -13.86
CA SER A 295 8.94 -3.74 -15.10
C SER A 295 8.45 -2.65 -16.07
N GLY A 296 7.92 -1.53 -15.53
CA GLY A 296 7.53 -0.37 -16.31
C GLY A 296 8.73 0.31 -16.93
N MET A 297 9.81 0.47 -16.18
CA MET A 297 11.03 1.12 -16.66
C MET A 297 11.83 0.24 -17.61
N LYS A 298 11.84 -1.08 -17.47
CA LYS A 298 12.40 -1.99 -18.50
C LYS A 298 11.74 -1.77 -19.87
N ARG A 299 10.40 -1.71 -19.89
CA ARG A 299 9.66 -1.41 -21.14
C ARG A 299 9.95 0.00 -21.68
N ALA A 300 10.17 0.98 -20.80
CA ALA A 300 10.55 2.32 -21.20
C ALA A 300 11.95 2.33 -21.85
N LYS A 301 12.93 1.69 -21.21
CA LYS A 301 14.29 1.51 -21.74
C LYS A 301 14.31 0.77 -23.08
N GLU A 302 13.55 -0.31 -23.21
CA GLU A 302 13.42 -1.07 -24.47
C GLU A 302 12.91 -0.21 -25.63
N ARG A 303 12.03 0.78 -25.36
CA ARG A 303 11.40 1.62 -26.40
C ARG A 303 12.12 2.93 -26.69
N MET A 304 12.77 3.49 -25.69
CA MET A 304 13.31 4.86 -25.73
C MET A 304 14.83 4.92 -25.56
N GLY A 305 15.48 3.78 -25.23
CA GLY A 305 16.90 3.76 -24.88
C GLY A 305 17.18 4.12 -23.42
N GLU A 306 18.43 4.42 -23.12
CA GLU A 306 18.93 4.65 -21.75
C GLU A 306 18.93 6.13 -21.32
N ASP A 307 18.79 7.05 -22.28
CA ASP A 307 18.76 8.47 -21.97
C ASP A 307 17.49 8.82 -21.19
N VAL A 308 17.68 9.33 -19.99
CA VAL A 308 16.55 9.70 -19.11
C VAL A 308 15.68 10.81 -19.70
N THR A 309 16.26 11.71 -20.50
CA THR A 309 15.53 12.80 -21.15
C THR A 309 14.57 12.25 -22.19
N ASP A 310 15.04 11.29 -23.01
CA ASP A 310 14.21 10.63 -24.01
C ASP A 310 13.07 9.85 -23.36
N VAL A 311 13.36 9.13 -22.27
CA VAL A 311 12.34 8.42 -21.50
C VAL A 311 11.29 9.40 -20.92
N ILE A 312 11.71 10.47 -20.24
CA ILE A 312 10.79 11.44 -19.63
C ILE A 312 9.94 12.15 -20.69
N ASN A 313 10.54 12.56 -21.82
CA ASN A 313 9.86 13.33 -22.84
C ASN A 313 9.09 12.46 -23.85
N GLY A 314 9.61 11.27 -24.19
CA GLY A 314 9.10 10.42 -25.25
C GLY A 314 8.22 9.26 -24.80
N TYR A 315 8.52 8.62 -23.66
CA TYR A 315 7.77 7.44 -23.24
C TYR A 315 6.32 7.79 -22.89
N ARG A 316 5.40 7.04 -23.48
CA ARG A 316 3.95 7.20 -23.25
C ARG A 316 3.38 5.88 -22.78
N SER A 317 2.86 5.88 -21.56
CA SER A 317 2.14 4.78 -20.94
C SER A 317 1.07 5.35 -20.00
N ARG A 318 -0.05 4.64 -19.84
CA ARG A 318 -1.12 5.07 -18.93
C ARG A 318 -0.61 5.30 -17.50
N MET A 319 0.35 4.46 -17.06
CA MET A 319 0.94 4.50 -15.73
C MET A 319 2.10 5.48 -15.60
N PHE A 320 2.76 5.85 -16.70
CA PHE A 320 3.88 6.79 -16.70
C PHE A 320 3.36 8.24 -16.75
N GLY A 321 2.74 8.65 -15.66
CA GLY A 321 2.11 9.96 -15.50
C GLY A 321 3.07 11.05 -15.04
N PHE A 322 2.50 12.17 -14.56
CA PHE A 322 3.25 13.34 -14.09
C PHE A 322 4.24 13.00 -12.96
N ALA A 323 3.81 12.22 -11.96
CA ALA A 323 4.67 11.85 -10.84
C ALA A 323 5.92 11.09 -11.31
N SER A 324 5.76 10.00 -12.06
CA SER A 324 6.89 9.21 -12.54
C SER A 324 7.83 10.01 -13.46
N LYS A 325 7.29 10.91 -14.31
CA LYS A 325 8.08 11.79 -15.18
C LYS A 325 8.93 12.80 -14.42
N ASN A 326 8.47 13.23 -13.25
CA ASN A 326 9.16 14.25 -12.46
C ASN A 326 10.01 13.67 -11.35
N PHE A 327 9.87 12.39 -11.01
CA PHE A 327 10.47 11.78 -9.84
C PHE A 327 12.00 11.93 -9.78
N PHE A 328 12.70 11.78 -10.91
CA PHE A 328 14.13 12.03 -10.98
C PHE A 328 14.46 13.52 -10.79
N CYS A 329 13.67 14.44 -11.36
CA CYS A 329 13.86 15.87 -11.14
C CYS A 329 13.56 16.29 -9.69
N GLU A 330 12.58 15.66 -9.05
CA GLU A 330 12.27 15.84 -7.62
C GLU A 330 13.46 15.40 -6.76
N PHE A 331 14.04 14.23 -7.06
CA PHE A 331 15.24 13.75 -6.38
C PHE A 331 16.42 14.71 -6.54
N LEU A 332 16.74 15.16 -7.77
CA LEU A 332 17.84 16.10 -8.00
C LEU A 332 17.63 17.43 -7.28
N ALA A 333 16.41 17.94 -7.26
CA ALA A 333 16.04 19.13 -6.50
C ALA A 333 16.21 18.94 -4.99
N ALA A 334 15.73 17.81 -4.46
CA ALA A 334 15.85 17.48 -3.04
C ALA A 334 17.32 17.29 -2.63
N LEU A 335 18.13 16.66 -3.47
CA LEU A 335 19.57 16.50 -3.27
C LEU A 335 20.28 17.84 -3.19
N ASP A 336 20.02 18.76 -4.14
CA ASP A 336 20.63 20.09 -4.14
C ASP A 336 20.18 20.92 -2.93
N VAL A 337 18.87 20.96 -2.65
CA VAL A 337 18.32 21.76 -1.54
C VAL A 337 18.80 21.21 -0.18
N SER A 338 18.91 19.90 -0.01
CA SER A 338 19.40 19.31 1.24
C SER A 338 20.90 19.50 1.44
N ARG A 339 21.72 19.40 0.39
CA ARG A 339 23.16 19.67 0.44
C ARG A 339 23.47 21.15 0.71
N ASN A 340 22.71 22.04 0.11
CA ASN A 340 22.91 23.49 0.18
C ASN A 340 21.89 24.16 1.12
N TYR A 341 21.38 23.46 2.13
CA TYR A 341 20.28 23.93 2.98
C TYR A 341 20.54 25.32 3.59
N LYS A 342 21.79 25.62 3.98
CA LYS A 342 22.14 26.93 4.53
C LYS A 342 21.86 28.09 3.57
N LYS A 343 22.08 27.88 2.27
CA LYS A 343 21.77 28.85 1.21
C LYS A 343 20.27 29.12 1.11
N TYR A 344 19.45 28.08 1.31
CA TYR A 344 17.99 28.17 1.13
C TYR A 344 17.25 28.60 2.40
N PHE A 345 17.75 28.19 3.57
CA PHE A 345 17.00 28.29 4.82
C PHE A 345 17.79 28.91 5.99
N GLY A 346 19.07 29.20 5.79
CA GLY A 346 19.95 29.60 6.89
C GLY A 346 20.35 28.43 7.79
N ASP A 347 20.66 28.71 9.04
CA ASP A 347 21.04 27.67 9.99
C ASP A 347 19.80 26.87 10.45
N ILE A 348 19.94 25.55 10.46
CA ILE A 348 18.92 24.59 10.90
C ILE A 348 19.48 23.78 12.06
N GLU A 349 18.73 23.68 13.14
CA GLU A 349 19.03 22.79 14.24
C GLU A 349 18.55 21.37 13.89
N PHE A 350 19.50 20.47 13.62
CA PHE A 350 19.20 19.05 13.35
C PHE A 350 18.89 18.31 14.65
N GLU A 351 17.96 17.37 14.57
CA GLU A 351 17.69 16.47 15.68
C GLU A 351 18.89 15.53 15.91
N LYS A 352 19.17 15.23 17.17
CA LYS A 352 20.32 14.38 17.54
C LYS A 352 20.13 12.95 17.06
N PRO A 353 21.22 12.24 16.69
CA PRO A 353 21.17 10.83 16.36
C PRO A 353 20.52 10.00 17.47
N VAL A 354 19.70 9.01 17.08
CA VAL A 354 19.07 8.09 18.03
C VAL A 354 20.08 7.03 18.44
N GLU A 355 20.40 6.97 19.73
CA GLU A 355 21.31 6.00 20.29
C GLU A 355 20.56 4.87 20.98
N TYR A 356 20.95 3.63 20.69
CA TYR A 356 20.36 2.42 21.26
C TYR A 356 21.35 1.26 21.25
N ASN A 357 21.07 0.26 22.08
CA ASN A 357 21.66 -1.07 21.97
C ASN A 357 20.70 -2.00 21.27
N VAL A 358 21.19 -3.07 20.64
CA VAL A 358 20.37 -4.08 19.96
C VAL A 358 20.46 -5.40 20.69
N VAL A 359 19.31 -6.01 20.97
CA VAL A 359 19.20 -7.33 21.57
C VAL A 359 18.43 -8.25 20.62
N LYS A 360 19.05 -9.33 20.15
CA LYS A 360 18.36 -10.35 19.36
C LYS A 360 17.46 -11.19 20.26
N VAL A 361 16.16 -11.21 19.93
CA VAL A 361 15.16 -11.95 20.68
C VAL A 361 15.21 -13.44 20.31
N GLU A 362 15.55 -14.33 21.26
CA GLU A 362 15.75 -15.78 21.02
C GLU A 362 14.47 -16.61 21.19
N SER A 363 13.43 -16.03 21.79
CA SER A 363 12.13 -16.65 22.03
C SER A 363 11.01 -15.62 21.94
N TYR A 364 9.75 -16.03 22.01
CA TYR A 364 8.63 -15.08 22.04
C TYR A 364 8.55 -14.42 23.43
N LEU A 365 8.62 -13.08 23.47
CA LEU A 365 8.69 -12.31 24.72
C LEU A 365 7.50 -11.37 24.89
N ASP A 366 6.91 -11.36 26.09
CA ASP A 366 5.87 -10.36 26.43
C ASP A 366 6.51 -9.02 26.76
N ILE A 367 6.10 -7.98 26.04
CA ILE A 367 6.58 -6.60 26.21
C ILE A 367 6.29 -6.06 27.63
N ALA A 368 5.15 -6.40 28.23
CA ALA A 368 4.80 -5.94 29.57
C ALA A 368 5.74 -6.56 30.62
N GLY A 369 6.07 -7.83 30.44
CA GLY A 369 7.03 -8.52 31.29
C GLY A 369 8.44 -7.95 31.19
N ILE A 370 8.90 -7.74 29.94
CA ILE A 370 10.22 -7.12 29.68
C ILE A 370 10.28 -5.73 30.30
N SER A 371 9.28 -4.87 30.01
CA SER A 371 9.22 -3.50 30.51
C SER A 371 9.29 -3.47 32.04
N LYS A 372 8.51 -4.31 32.73
CA LYS A 372 8.48 -4.38 34.18
C LYS A 372 9.78 -4.91 34.76
N HIS A 373 10.30 -6.01 34.19
CA HIS A 373 11.52 -6.69 34.70
C HIS A 373 12.78 -5.85 34.49
N MET A 374 12.90 -5.22 33.33
CA MET A 374 14.05 -4.39 32.98
C MET A 374 13.88 -2.91 33.38
N GLY A 375 12.76 -2.52 33.97
CA GLY A 375 12.48 -1.14 34.33
C GLY A 375 12.46 -0.18 33.13
N LEU A 376 12.11 -0.70 31.94
CA LEU A 376 12.02 0.09 30.73
C LEU A 376 10.63 0.68 30.56
N ASN A 377 10.56 1.96 30.14
CA ASN A 377 9.28 2.55 29.76
C ASN A 377 8.82 1.97 28.40
N LYS A 378 7.55 1.52 28.33
CA LYS A 378 6.96 1.02 27.09
C LYS A 378 6.99 2.04 25.96
N ASP A 379 6.82 3.32 26.26
CA ASP A 379 6.84 4.39 25.25
C ASP A 379 8.26 4.58 24.69
N GLU A 380 9.32 4.43 25.51
CA GLU A 380 10.70 4.42 25.03
C GLU A 380 10.96 3.23 24.12
N ILE A 381 10.49 2.03 24.50
CA ILE A 381 10.63 0.83 23.66
C ILE A 381 9.89 1.04 22.34
N LYS A 382 8.67 1.58 22.38
CA LYS A 382 7.88 1.88 21.18
C LYS A 382 8.57 2.90 20.27
N TYR A 383 9.13 3.93 20.86
CA TYR A 383 9.88 4.97 20.14
C TYR A 383 11.10 4.40 19.41
N LEU A 384 11.87 3.54 20.08
CA LEU A 384 13.07 2.91 19.49
C LEU A 384 12.72 1.79 18.49
N ASN A 385 11.54 1.18 18.62
CA ASN A 385 11.11 0.04 17.80
C ASN A 385 9.80 0.33 17.04
N PRO A 386 9.80 1.30 16.13
CA PRO A 386 8.58 1.68 15.41
C PRO A 386 8.07 0.57 14.47
N ALA A 387 8.87 -0.46 14.19
CA ALA A 387 8.45 -1.66 13.48
C ALA A 387 7.47 -2.53 14.29
N LEU A 388 7.53 -2.49 15.63
CA LEU A 388 6.58 -3.23 16.47
C LEU A 388 5.21 -2.57 16.42
N ARG A 389 4.19 -3.36 16.07
CA ARG A 389 2.83 -2.86 15.93
C ARG A 389 2.05 -2.86 17.25
N PRO A 390 0.93 -2.11 17.34
CA PRO A 390 0.10 -1.98 18.54
C PRO A 390 -0.22 -3.29 19.28
N PRO A 391 -0.50 -4.43 18.61
CA PRO A 391 -0.78 -5.69 19.31
C PRO A 391 0.29 -6.13 20.31
N ILE A 392 1.55 -5.76 20.08
CA ILE A 392 2.66 -6.05 21.00
C ILE A 392 2.51 -5.23 22.29
N PHE A 393 2.28 -3.94 22.19
CA PHE A 393 2.27 -3.01 23.34
C PHE A 393 1.07 -3.21 24.28
N VAL A 394 0.01 -3.86 23.79
CA VAL A 394 -1.14 -4.26 24.59
C VAL A 394 -1.11 -5.75 24.98
N SER A 395 0.03 -6.42 24.82
CA SER A 395 0.27 -7.84 25.17
C SER A 395 -0.73 -8.83 24.52
N ARG A 396 -1.30 -8.44 23.35
CA ARG A 396 -2.12 -9.36 22.54
C ARG A 396 -1.26 -10.32 21.73
N ARG A 397 -0.04 -9.93 21.43
CA ARG A 397 0.99 -10.73 20.76
C ARG A 397 2.31 -10.55 21.49
N PHE A 398 3.19 -11.52 21.31
CA PHE A 398 4.56 -11.47 21.82
C PHE A 398 5.51 -10.88 20.77
N ILE A 399 6.58 -10.23 21.22
CA ILE A 399 7.71 -9.88 20.36
C ILE A 399 8.22 -11.17 19.73
N PRO A 400 8.32 -11.26 18.39
CA PRO A 400 8.66 -12.54 17.75
C PRO A 400 10.11 -12.92 17.96
N LYS A 401 10.37 -14.23 17.99
CA LYS A 401 11.71 -14.79 17.95
C LYS A 401 12.46 -14.27 16.72
N GLY A 402 13.73 -13.88 16.89
CA GLY A 402 14.60 -13.35 15.85
C GLY A 402 14.53 -11.85 15.66
N PHE A 403 13.57 -11.15 16.31
CA PHE A 403 13.48 -9.69 16.22
C PHE A 403 14.68 -9.01 16.89
N GLU A 404 15.22 -8.00 16.25
CA GLU A 404 16.31 -7.14 16.76
C GLU A 404 15.71 -6.00 17.57
N LEU A 405 15.50 -6.24 18.86
CA LEU A 405 14.92 -5.27 19.79
C LEU A 405 15.92 -4.18 20.14
N LYS A 406 15.59 -2.95 19.84
CA LYS A 406 16.36 -1.76 20.24
C LYS A 406 15.93 -1.32 21.64
N ILE A 407 16.93 -1.14 22.51
CA ILE A 407 16.74 -0.70 23.89
C ILE A 407 17.59 0.56 24.15
N PRO A 408 17.21 1.44 25.11
CA PRO A 408 17.95 2.67 25.39
C PRO A 408 19.41 2.40 25.73
N ARG A 409 20.34 3.22 25.20
CA ARG A 409 21.76 3.17 25.54
C ARG A 409 21.99 3.74 26.95
N GLY A 410 23.00 3.22 27.66
CA GLY A 410 23.47 3.79 28.95
C GLY A 410 22.75 3.29 30.19
N ARG A 411 21.77 2.37 30.07
CA ARG A 411 21.37 1.56 31.24
C ARG A 411 22.29 0.36 31.37
N SER A 412 22.72 0.06 32.59
CA SER A 412 23.60 -1.06 32.90
C SER A 412 22.86 -2.41 32.79
N PHE A 413 22.43 -2.75 31.57
CA PHE A 413 21.96 -4.10 31.31
C PHE A 413 23.13 -4.93 30.82
N ASP A 414 23.42 -6.00 31.51
CA ASP A 414 24.16 -7.08 30.91
C ASP A 414 23.27 -7.75 29.86
N ILE A 415 23.42 -7.30 28.62
CA ILE A 415 22.65 -7.80 27.47
C ILE A 415 22.87 -9.31 27.31
N GLY A 416 24.06 -9.80 27.61
CA GLY A 416 24.40 -11.22 27.54
C GLY A 416 23.62 -12.07 28.56
N ASN A 417 23.27 -11.52 29.71
CA ASN A 417 22.54 -12.21 30.76
C ASN A 417 21.05 -11.87 30.82
N MET A 418 20.53 -11.09 29.86
CA MET A 418 19.14 -10.67 29.85
C MET A 418 18.19 -11.86 29.93
N TYR A 419 18.39 -12.90 29.09
CA TYR A 419 17.57 -14.11 29.11
C TYR A 419 17.69 -14.90 30.39
N ALA A 420 18.88 -14.97 30.97
CA ALA A 420 19.13 -15.66 32.25
C ALA A 420 18.40 -14.98 33.42
N SER A 421 18.20 -13.68 33.35
CA SER A 421 17.51 -12.86 34.35
C SER A 421 15.99 -12.84 34.20
N LEU A 422 15.45 -13.17 33.01
CA LEU A 422 14.02 -13.18 32.79
C LEU A 422 13.32 -14.37 33.44
N PRO A 423 12.20 -14.16 34.16
CA PRO A 423 11.38 -15.26 34.68
C PRO A 423 10.92 -16.20 33.54
N LYS A 424 10.96 -17.53 33.84
CA LYS A 424 10.60 -18.54 32.82
C LYS A 424 9.21 -18.38 32.21
N ASN A 425 8.26 -17.81 32.93
CA ASN A 425 6.90 -17.52 32.44
C ASN A 425 6.84 -16.33 31.44
N MET A 426 7.93 -15.56 31.25
CA MET A 426 8.02 -14.51 30.26
C MET A 426 8.63 -14.99 28.95
N ILE A 427 9.20 -16.19 28.93
CA ILE A 427 9.86 -16.82 27.79
C ILE A 427 8.88 -17.85 27.18
N ASN A 428 8.36 -17.57 25.99
CA ASN A 428 7.37 -18.41 25.33
C ASN A 428 7.99 -19.10 24.11
N GLN A 429 7.61 -20.35 23.83
CA GLN A 429 8.10 -21.11 22.69
C GLN A 429 7.29 -20.85 21.41
N THR A 430 6.05 -20.39 21.57
CA THR A 430 5.12 -20.12 20.46
C THR A 430 4.52 -18.73 20.59
N GLN A 431 4.08 -18.19 19.46
CA GLN A 431 3.31 -16.94 19.43
C GLN A 431 1.94 -17.15 20.08
N LYS A 432 1.46 -16.13 20.75
CA LYS A 432 0.10 -16.08 21.28
C LYS A 432 -0.91 -16.05 20.12
N HIS A 433 -1.86 -17.00 20.10
CA HIS A 433 -2.90 -17.07 19.07
C HIS A 433 -4.03 -16.07 19.37
N SER A 434 -4.71 -15.63 18.32
CA SER A 434 -5.96 -14.87 18.41
C SER A 434 -7.02 -15.55 17.54
N SER A 435 -8.23 -15.63 18.06
CA SER A 435 -9.37 -16.02 17.27
C SER A 435 -9.99 -14.82 16.57
N TRP A 436 -10.36 -14.98 15.29
CA TRP A 436 -10.93 -13.93 14.47
C TRP A 436 -12.19 -14.43 13.77
N HIS A 437 -13.13 -13.53 13.51
CA HIS A 437 -14.31 -13.78 12.70
C HIS A 437 -14.46 -12.66 11.67
N THR A 438 -14.52 -13.00 10.38
CA THR A 438 -14.91 -12.05 9.34
C THR A 438 -16.42 -12.03 9.23
N VAL A 439 -17.03 -10.87 9.48
CA VAL A 439 -18.47 -10.67 9.41
C VAL A 439 -18.97 -10.98 8.00
N GLU A 440 -19.88 -11.94 7.90
CA GLU A 440 -20.56 -12.31 6.67
C GLU A 440 -21.88 -11.55 6.53
N TYR A 441 -22.46 -11.56 5.31
CA TYR A 441 -23.79 -10.99 5.09
C TYR A 441 -24.85 -11.73 5.92
N GLY A 442 -25.58 -10.98 6.75
CA GLY A 442 -26.57 -11.55 7.69
C GLY A 442 -26.04 -11.89 9.07
N ASP A 443 -24.74 -11.73 9.33
CA ASP A 443 -24.20 -11.86 10.67
C ASP A 443 -24.66 -10.72 11.58
N THR A 444 -24.90 -11.10 12.84
CA THR A 444 -25.08 -10.18 13.97
C THR A 444 -24.07 -10.53 15.06
N LEU A 445 -23.72 -9.61 15.94
CA LEU A 445 -22.86 -9.94 17.10
C LEU A 445 -23.44 -11.10 17.93
N THR A 446 -24.76 -11.21 17.99
CA THR A 446 -25.44 -12.32 18.68
C THR A 446 -25.20 -13.66 17.99
N THR A 447 -25.34 -13.74 16.66
CA THR A 447 -25.10 -15.00 15.93
C THR A 447 -23.62 -15.40 15.95
N ILE A 448 -22.72 -14.43 15.87
CA ILE A 448 -21.27 -14.65 15.98
C ILE A 448 -20.92 -15.15 17.38
N ALA A 449 -21.46 -14.53 18.43
CA ALA A 449 -21.24 -14.93 19.82
C ALA A 449 -21.73 -16.36 20.10
N GLN A 450 -22.94 -16.69 19.61
CA GLN A 450 -23.50 -18.05 19.75
C GLN A 450 -22.67 -19.12 19.03
N ARG A 451 -22.24 -18.87 17.79
CA ARG A 451 -21.40 -19.83 17.03
C ARG A 451 -20.05 -20.09 17.68
N ASN A 452 -19.52 -19.11 18.41
CA ASN A 452 -18.19 -19.20 19.03
C ASN A 452 -18.26 -19.46 20.55
N ASN A 453 -19.45 -19.70 21.11
CA ASN A 453 -19.68 -19.94 22.53
C ASN A 453 -19.07 -18.85 23.45
N ILE A 454 -19.21 -17.59 23.05
CA ILE A 454 -18.75 -16.40 23.77
C ILE A 454 -19.91 -15.41 23.97
N THR A 455 -19.72 -14.40 24.79
CA THR A 455 -20.75 -13.38 25.02
C THR A 455 -20.62 -12.24 24.01
N VAL A 456 -21.74 -11.60 23.69
CA VAL A 456 -21.77 -10.39 22.84
C VAL A 456 -20.95 -9.27 23.47
N SER A 457 -21.07 -9.09 24.80
CA SER A 457 -20.28 -8.09 25.54
C SER A 457 -18.78 -8.32 25.34
N ALA A 458 -18.30 -9.56 25.48
CA ALA A 458 -16.90 -9.88 25.29
C ALA A 458 -16.39 -9.58 23.87
N ILE A 459 -17.23 -9.77 22.83
CA ILE A 459 -16.88 -9.37 21.47
C ILE A 459 -16.83 -7.83 21.38
N MET A 460 -17.82 -7.13 21.95
CA MET A 460 -17.88 -5.67 21.92
C MET A 460 -16.68 -5.05 22.63
N ASP A 461 -16.35 -5.53 23.83
CA ASP A 461 -15.24 -5.01 24.64
C ASP A 461 -13.89 -5.18 23.95
N ILE A 462 -13.61 -6.37 23.38
CA ILE A 462 -12.32 -6.64 22.73
C ILE A 462 -12.16 -5.89 21.39
N ASN A 463 -13.29 -5.48 20.78
CA ASN A 463 -13.31 -4.72 19.51
C ASN A 463 -13.65 -3.25 19.69
N GLU A 464 -13.79 -2.78 20.94
CA GLU A 464 -14.11 -1.38 21.26
C GLU A 464 -15.39 -0.90 20.54
N LEU A 465 -16.41 -1.78 20.47
CA LEU A 465 -17.67 -1.48 19.81
C LEU A 465 -18.63 -0.80 20.81
N ASP A 466 -19.12 0.36 20.44
CA ASP A 466 -20.10 1.13 21.20
C ASP A 466 -21.57 0.77 20.89
N ASN A 467 -21.80 0.01 19.81
CA ASN A 467 -23.13 -0.33 19.34
C ASN A 467 -23.18 -1.76 18.77
N ILE A 468 -24.08 -2.58 19.34
CA ILE A 468 -24.29 -3.99 19.00
C ILE A 468 -24.70 -4.18 17.50
N ASN A 469 -25.34 -3.18 16.88
CA ASN A 469 -25.84 -3.26 15.52
C ASN A 469 -24.86 -2.67 14.49
N ARG A 470 -23.66 -2.25 14.92
CA ARG A 470 -22.71 -1.53 14.10
C ARG A 470 -21.55 -2.42 13.64
N ILE A 471 -21.89 -3.54 13.03
CA ILE A 471 -20.96 -4.42 12.32
C ILE A 471 -21.32 -4.49 10.84
N TYR A 472 -20.32 -4.71 9.98
CA TYR A 472 -20.51 -4.67 8.53
C TYR A 472 -19.89 -5.91 7.88
N PRO A 473 -20.50 -6.46 6.82
CA PRO A 473 -19.91 -7.56 6.05
C PRO A 473 -18.48 -7.21 5.59
N GLY A 474 -17.54 -8.15 5.77
CA GLY A 474 -16.11 -7.95 5.52
C GLY A 474 -15.34 -7.32 6.69
N GLN A 475 -15.99 -6.88 7.75
CA GLN A 475 -15.33 -6.45 8.97
C GLN A 475 -14.76 -7.65 9.70
N THR A 476 -13.49 -7.58 10.13
CA THR A 476 -12.88 -8.63 10.96
C THR A 476 -13.02 -8.26 12.43
N LEU A 477 -13.66 -9.14 13.19
CA LEU A 477 -13.84 -9.03 14.64
C LEU A 477 -12.86 -9.94 15.37
N LYS A 478 -12.28 -9.43 16.44
CA LYS A 478 -11.53 -10.24 17.42
C LYS A 478 -12.53 -11.03 18.24
N LEU A 479 -12.24 -12.31 18.45
CA LEU A 479 -13.00 -13.13 19.39
C LEU A 479 -12.17 -13.33 20.65
N PRO A 480 -12.79 -13.30 21.85
CA PRO A 480 -12.10 -13.65 23.09
C PRO A 480 -11.51 -15.06 23.01
N GLU A 481 -10.29 -15.24 23.50
CA GLU A 481 -9.73 -16.57 23.67
C GLU A 481 -10.60 -17.35 24.66
N LEU A 482 -11.16 -18.49 24.24
CA LEU A 482 -11.69 -19.45 25.18
C LEU A 482 -10.49 -19.97 25.97
N ALA A 483 -10.50 -19.78 27.29
CA ALA A 483 -9.53 -20.43 28.19
C ALA A 483 -9.67 -21.93 28.03
N TYR A 484 -8.87 -22.57 27.19
CA TYR A 484 -8.70 -24.02 27.14
C TYR A 484 -7.90 -24.47 28.36
N GLY A 485 -8.50 -24.32 29.55
CA GLY A 485 -8.05 -24.94 30.77
C GLY A 485 -8.74 -26.32 30.90
N LYS A 486 -7.96 -27.33 31.20
CA LYS A 486 -8.44 -28.70 31.46
C LYS A 486 -9.44 -28.83 32.63
N ASP A 487 -9.93 -27.75 33.21
CA ASP A 487 -10.80 -27.72 34.40
C ASP A 487 -12.24 -27.26 34.12
N ALA A 488 -12.65 -27.10 32.86
CA ALA A 488 -14.03 -26.70 32.52
C ALA A 488 -15.06 -27.86 32.55
N ALA A 489 -14.70 -29.03 33.04
CA ALA A 489 -15.64 -30.18 33.20
C ALA A 489 -16.44 -30.17 34.51
N ARG A 490 -16.30 -29.15 35.36
CA ARG A 490 -17.13 -28.94 36.56
C ARG A 490 -17.31 -27.46 36.84
N GLY A 491 -18.25 -26.85 36.15
CA GLY A 491 -18.64 -25.47 36.38
C GLY A 491 -20.17 -25.38 36.37
N GLU A 492 -20.75 -25.38 37.56
CA GLU A 492 -22.17 -25.10 37.80
C GLU A 492 -22.56 -23.80 37.07
N ALA A 493 -23.61 -23.94 36.28
CA ALA A 493 -24.25 -22.81 35.60
C ALA A 493 -24.59 -21.73 36.64
N ASN A 494 -23.95 -20.58 36.53
CA ASN A 494 -24.28 -19.42 37.36
C ASN A 494 -25.59 -18.80 36.86
N THR A 495 -26.69 -19.30 37.39
CA THR A 495 -28.09 -18.95 37.09
C THR A 495 -28.49 -17.56 37.61
N GLN A 496 -27.56 -16.70 37.93
CA GLN A 496 -27.87 -15.41 38.59
C GLN A 496 -28.00 -14.22 37.69
N TYR A 497 -27.71 -14.32 36.38
CA TYR A 497 -27.84 -13.18 35.42
C TYR A 497 -29.09 -13.20 34.53
N GLN A 498 -30.01 -14.16 34.72
CA GLN A 498 -31.25 -14.22 33.93
C GLN A 498 -32.47 -13.51 34.55
N LYS A 499 -32.33 -12.76 35.65
CA LYS A 499 -33.50 -12.19 36.36
C LYS A 499 -33.69 -10.64 36.18
N SER A 500 -32.93 -9.94 35.39
CA SER A 500 -33.06 -8.45 35.31
C SER A 500 -33.40 -7.88 33.95
N ALA A 501 -33.93 -8.64 33.00
CA ALA A 501 -34.40 -8.07 31.72
C ALA A 501 -35.74 -8.67 31.29
N ARG A 502 -36.78 -8.51 32.11
CA ARG A 502 -38.18 -8.55 31.66
C ARG A 502 -38.81 -7.19 31.88
N ILE A 503 -38.78 -6.37 30.84
CA ILE A 503 -39.67 -5.20 30.72
C ILE A 503 -40.87 -5.72 29.91
N PRO A 504 -42.10 -5.62 30.40
CA PRO A 504 -43.30 -6.05 29.67
C PRO A 504 -43.64 -5.02 28.59
N ILE A 505 -43.58 -5.42 27.34
CA ILE A 505 -44.15 -4.69 26.24
C ILE A 505 -45.64 -5.04 26.19
N LYS A 506 -46.51 -4.05 26.41
CA LYS A 506 -47.94 -4.16 26.17
C LYS A 506 -48.19 -4.42 24.69
N SER A 507 -48.95 -5.50 24.43
CA SER A 507 -49.52 -5.80 23.14
C SER A 507 -50.74 -4.95 22.86
N ASP A 508 -50.72 -4.19 21.78
CA ASP A 508 -51.95 -3.77 21.13
C ASP A 508 -52.18 -4.69 19.91
N ALA A 509 -53.32 -5.35 19.99
CA ALA A 509 -53.77 -6.32 18.99
C ALA A 509 -54.37 -5.57 17.78
N GLY A 510 -53.94 -5.97 16.60
CA GLY A 510 -54.56 -5.64 15.31
C GLY A 510 -54.50 -6.86 14.43
N GLU A 511 -55.63 -7.52 14.35
CA GLU A 511 -55.88 -8.69 13.48
C GLU A 511 -55.53 -8.43 12.02
N MET A 512 -54.82 -9.35 11.37
CA MET A 512 -55.10 -9.63 9.95
C MET A 512 -54.75 -11.09 9.60
N LYS A 513 -55.78 -11.67 9.00
CA LYS A 513 -56.08 -13.05 8.68
C LYS A 513 -55.01 -13.86 7.96
N LEU A 514 -54.93 -15.11 8.38
CA LEU A 514 -54.40 -16.27 7.66
C LEU A 514 -55.06 -16.44 6.26
N ILE A 515 -54.22 -16.71 5.27
CA ILE A 515 -54.65 -17.55 4.12
C ILE A 515 -53.61 -18.67 3.99
N SER A 516 -54.04 -19.85 4.44
CA SER A 516 -53.45 -21.13 4.13
C SER A 516 -53.75 -21.54 2.69
N LYS A 517 -52.79 -22.04 1.96
CA LYS A 517 -53.06 -23.02 0.88
C LYS A 517 -51.92 -24.02 0.80
N GLU A 518 -52.24 -25.18 1.33
CA GLU A 518 -51.60 -26.44 1.04
C GLU A 518 -51.64 -26.75 -0.46
N ARG A 519 -50.63 -27.38 -0.99
CA ARG A 519 -50.78 -28.47 -1.96
C ARG A 519 -49.66 -29.49 -1.84
N ASN A 520 -50.13 -30.67 -1.49
CA ASN A 520 -49.47 -31.94 -1.39
C ASN A 520 -49.04 -32.57 -2.71
N LEU A 521 -48.11 -33.49 -2.56
CA LEU A 521 -47.90 -34.77 -3.29
C LEU A 521 -47.36 -34.72 -4.71
N VAL A 522 -46.23 -35.38 -4.95
CA VAL A 522 -46.23 -36.76 -5.48
C VAL A 522 -44.90 -37.43 -5.17
N LYS A 523 -44.97 -38.62 -4.54
CA LYS A 523 -43.96 -39.66 -4.48
C LYS A 523 -43.99 -40.49 -5.77
N SER A 524 -42.83 -40.93 -6.29
CA SER A 524 -42.63 -42.27 -6.88
C SER A 524 -41.11 -42.52 -6.97
N THR A 525 -40.60 -43.39 -6.20
CA THR A 525 -40.10 -44.76 -6.36
C THR A 525 -39.60 -45.17 -7.73
N SER A 526 -38.31 -45.51 -7.82
CA SER A 526 -37.90 -46.83 -8.28
C SER A 526 -36.39 -47.05 -8.08
N GLU A 527 -36.16 -48.21 -7.50
CA GLU A 527 -34.88 -48.90 -7.23
C GLU A 527 -34.27 -49.46 -8.54
N THR A 528 -33.05 -50.00 -8.28
CA THR A 528 -32.29 -51.02 -9.03
C THR A 528 -31.42 -50.47 -10.18
N ASN A 529 -30.09 -50.70 -10.22
CA ASN A 529 -29.34 -51.93 -10.18
C ASN A 529 -27.85 -51.68 -9.99
N LYS A 530 -27.23 -52.55 -9.20
CA LYS A 530 -25.79 -52.85 -9.18
C LYS A 530 -25.42 -53.56 -10.50
N GLU A 531 -24.22 -53.31 -11.03
CA GLU A 531 -23.29 -54.41 -11.36
C GLU A 531 -21.97 -53.88 -11.89
N ASN A 532 -20.92 -54.55 -11.43
CA ASN A 532 -19.54 -54.57 -11.76
C ASN A 532 -19.16 -54.38 -13.25
N MET A 533 -18.01 -53.71 -13.48
CA MET A 533 -16.97 -54.25 -14.36
C MET A 533 -15.59 -53.67 -14.07
N HIS A 534 -14.72 -54.50 -13.48
CA HIS A 534 -13.28 -54.49 -13.70
C HIS A 534 -12.98 -54.73 -15.17
N LEU A 535 -12.03 -53.98 -15.74
CA LEU A 535 -11.01 -54.56 -16.63
C LEU A 535 -10.01 -53.50 -17.11
N SER A 536 -8.78 -53.79 -16.83
CA SER A 536 -7.49 -53.46 -17.42
C SER A 536 -7.47 -52.83 -18.83
N ALA A 537 -6.62 -51.83 -19.02
CA ALA A 537 -5.89 -51.61 -20.28
C ALA A 537 -4.56 -50.91 -20.00
N GLU A 538 -3.53 -51.73 -19.80
CA GLU A 538 -2.17 -51.40 -20.17
C GLU A 538 -2.03 -51.47 -21.71
N SER A 539 -1.02 -50.76 -22.18
CA SER A 539 -0.40 -50.82 -23.50
C SER A 539 -0.97 -49.99 -24.64
N LYS A 540 -0.21 -48.93 -24.96
CA LYS A 540 0.47 -48.63 -26.24
C LYS A 540 0.80 -47.14 -26.35
N ILE A 541 2.04 -46.82 -26.02
CA ILE A 541 2.68 -45.63 -26.59
C ILE A 541 4.01 -46.11 -27.21
N LYS A 542 4.02 -46.18 -28.52
CA LYS A 542 5.23 -46.27 -29.32
C LYS A 542 5.61 -44.86 -29.80
N SER A 543 6.80 -44.50 -29.41
CA SER A 543 7.85 -43.71 -30.08
C SER A 543 7.47 -42.72 -31.19
N LEU A 544 7.85 -41.46 -31.00
CA LEU A 544 8.51 -40.64 -32.00
C LEU A 544 9.36 -39.58 -31.24
N THR A 545 10.68 -39.78 -31.24
CA THR A 545 11.66 -38.73 -30.98
C THR A 545 11.94 -38.00 -32.29
N PRO A 546 12.26 -36.68 -32.19
CA PRO A 546 13.59 -36.28 -32.61
C PRO A 546 14.33 -35.42 -31.59
N SER A 547 15.58 -35.77 -31.49
CA SER A 547 16.74 -35.17 -30.90
C SER A 547 16.84 -33.65 -31.07
N THR A 548 17.08 -32.94 -29.99
CA THR A 548 18.24 -32.06 -29.78
C THR A 548 18.26 -31.62 -28.33
N GLY A 549 19.42 -31.75 -27.73
CA GLY A 549 19.62 -31.73 -26.30
C GLY A 549 19.42 -30.34 -25.62
N PHE A 550 18.70 -30.41 -24.55
CA PHE A 550 18.94 -29.62 -23.35
C PHE A 550 18.61 -30.56 -22.19
N GLN A 551 19.63 -30.98 -21.49
CA GLN A 551 19.48 -31.74 -20.24
C GLN A 551 18.88 -30.79 -19.20
N ARG A 552 17.62 -31.01 -18.90
CA ARG A 552 16.99 -30.51 -17.67
C ARG A 552 17.55 -31.34 -16.52
N ALA A 553 18.47 -30.79 -15.77
CA ALA A 553 18.81 -31.31 -14.46
C ALA A 553 17.54 -31.24 -13.59
N ALA A 554 16.97 -32.39 -13.30
CA ALA A 554 15.93 -32.55 -12.29
C ALA A 554 16.61 -32.33 -10.94
N TYR A 555 16.39 -31.13 -10.33
CA TYR A 555 16.67 -30.98 -8.93
C TYR A 555 15.56 -31.70 -8.17
N GLU A 556 15.78 -32.93 -7.78
CA GLU A 556 15.11 -33.60 -6.69
C GLU A 556 15.48 -32.85 -5.39
N VAL A 557 14.61 -32.00 -4.92
CA VAL A 557 14.69 -31.51 -3.54
C VAL A 557 14.38 -32.73 -2.68
N ALA A 558 15.42 -33.29 -2.06
CA ALA A 558 15.29 -34.36 -1.07
C ALA A 558 14.36 -33.89 0.04
N LEU A 559 13.21 -34.56 0.17
CA LEU A 559 12.30 -34.36 1.30
C LEU A 559 13.03 -34.79 2.59
N PRO A 560 12.90 -34.05 3.69
CA PRO A 560 13.48 -34.44 4.98
C PRO A 560 13.01 -35.85 5.36
N GLU A 561 13.92 -36.71 5.83
CA GLU A 561 13.59 -38.03 6.35
C GLU A 561 12.57 -37.89 7.48
N GLY A 562 11.37 -38.51 7.30
CA GLY A 562 10.28 -38.47 8.26
C GLY A 562 8.97 -37.89 7.71
N PHE A 563 8.87 -37.58 6.44
CA PHE A 563 7.64 -37.06 5.83
C PHE A 563 6.60 -38.19 5.69
N ASN A 564 5.78 -38.32 6.71
CA ASN A 564 4.57 -39.14 6.63
C ASN A 564 3.62 -38.46 5.63
N SER A 565 3.15 -39.16 4.61
CA SER A 565 2.25 -38.66 3.55
C SER A 565 0.92 -38.20 4.16
N LYS A 566 0.91 -37.05 4.80
CA LYS A 566 -0.32 -36.40 5.26
C LYS A 566 -1.16 -36.09 4.04
N LYS A 567 -2.37 -36.63 4.02
CA LYS A 567 -3.39 -36.42 3.00
C LYS A 567 -3.52 -34.91 2.74
N ILE A 568 -3.14 -34.43 1.53
CA ILE A 568 -3.29 -33.02 1.17
C ILE A 568 -4.77 -32.68 1.22
N THR A 569 -5.14 -31.73 2.05
CA THR A 569 -6.51 -31.20 2.10
C THR A 569 -6.59 -29.94 1.27
N PHE A 570 -7.72 -29.72 0.62
CA PHE A 570 -7.94 -28.52 -0.20
C PHE A 570 -9.07 -27.67 0.38
N GLY A 571 -8.84 -26.36 0.47
CA GLY A 571 -9.87 -25.39 0.72
C GLY A 571 -10.13 -24.52 -0.52
N TYR A 572 -11.17 -23.71 -0.48
CA TYR A 572 -11.48 -22.74 -1.51
C TYR A 572 -11.75 -21.39 -0.85
N ILE A 573 -11.20 -20.34 -1.44
CA ILE A 573 -11.41 -18.96 -1.03
C ILE A 573 -11.82 -18.13 -2.24
N ASN A 574 -12.47 -17.00 -1.99
CA ASN A 574 -12.64 -15.94 -2.99
C ASN A 574 -11.59 -14.87 -2.72
N VAL A 575 -10.94 -14.39 -3.77
CA VAL A 575 -9.93 -13.34 -3.70
C VAL A 575 -10.56 -12.04 -3.22
N GLU A 576 -10.02 -11.48 -2.15
CA GLU A 576 -10.39 -10.16 -1.64
C GLU A 576 -9.46 -9.05 -2.18
N THR A 577 -9.83 -7.79 -1.88
CA THR A 577 -8.97 -6.64 -2.20
C THR A 577 -7.61 -6.79 -1.51
N ASP A 578 -6.57 -6.33 -2.18
CA ASP A 578 -5.19 -6.32 -1.67
C ASP A 578 -4.58 -7.71 -1.42
N GLU A 579 -5.21 -8.79 -1.90
CA GLU A 579 -4.69 -10.16 -1.84
C GLU A 579 -4.01 -10.55 -3.15
N THR A 580 -2.89 -11.25 -3.01
CA THR A 580 -2.09 -11.79 -4.15
C THR A 580 -1.86 -13.28 -3.99
N ILE A 581 -1.43 -13.94 -5.07
CA ILE A 581 -1.03 -15.35 -5.02
C ILE A 581 0.16 -15.56 -4.07
N GLY A 582 1.04 -14.56 -3.91
CA GLY A 582 2.14 -14.57 -2.95
C GLY A 582 1.65 -14.59 -1.51
N HIS A 583 0.60 -13.83 -1.17
CA HIS A 583 -0.03 -13.90 0.16
C HIS A 583 -0.55 -15.30 0.47
N TYR A 584 -1.21 -15.93 -0.49
CA TYR A 584 -1.73 -17.29 -0.29
C TYR A 584 -0.62 -18.34 -0.16
N ALA A 585 0.50 -18.16 -0.87
CA ALA A 585 1.68 -18.98 -0.75
C ALA A 585 2.28 -18.89 0.67
N ASP A 586 2.47 -17.66 1.17
CA ASP A 586 2.98 -17.39 2.51
C ASP A 586 2.06 -17.96 3.59
N TRP A 587 0.74 -17.73 3.50
CA TRP A 587 -0.23 -18.17 4.51
C TRP A 587 -0.44 -19.68 4.52
N SER A 588 -0.37 -20.34 3.36
CA SER A 588 -0.55 -21.80 3.26
C SER A 588 0.75 -22.60 3.41
N GLY A 589 1.92 -21.92 3.39
CA GLY A 589 3.23 -22.58 3.44
C GLY A 589 3.57 -23.40 2.19
N VAL A 590 2.99 -23.03 1.01
CA VAL A 590 3.27 -23.66 -0.27
C VAL A 590 3.86 -22.67 -1.25
N SER A 591 4.64 -23.15 -2.22
CA SER A 591 5.22 -22.25 -3.22
C SER A 591 4.16 -21.62 -4.14
N VAL A 592 4.43 -20.41 -4.64
CA VAL A 592 3.59 -19.70 -5.62
C VAL A 592 3.35 -20.56 -6.85
N GLN A 593 4.40 -21.26 -7.35
CA GLN A 593 4.27 -22.13 -8.51
C GLN A 593 3.27 -23.27 -8.24
N ARG A 594 3.33 -23.90 -7.08
CA ARG A 594 2.38 -24.95 -6.68
C ARG A 594 0.94 -24.45 -6.67
N LEU A 595 0.71 -23.22 -6.13
CA LEU A 595 -0.62 -22.61 -6.14
C LEU A 595 -1.09 -22.31 -7.56
N LYS A 596 -0.22 -21.82 -8.44
CA LYS A 596 -0.56 -21.59 -9.85
C LYS A 596 -0.94 -22.90 -10.54
N ASP A 597 -0.16 -23.95 -10.34
CA ASP A 597 -0.41 -25.28 -10.94
C ASP A 597 -1.75 -25.88 -10.51
N VAL A 598 -2.07 -25.83 -9.21
CA VAL A 598 -3.34 -26.39 -8.65
C VAL A 598 -4.56 -25.64 -9.15
N ASN A 599 -4.38 -24.38 -9.58
CA ASN A 599 -5.44 -23.50 -10.08
C ASN A 599 -5.43 -23.33 -11.59
N GLY A 600 -4.52 -23.96 -12.32
CA GLY A 600 -4.40 -23.83 -13.77
C GLY A 600 -4.04 -22.41 -14.23
N LEU A 601 -3.36 -21.64 -13.39
CA LEU A 601 -2.99 -20.25 -13.68
C LEU A 601 -1.73 -20.20 -14.54
N ARG A 602 -1.74 -19.36 -15.57
CA ARG A 602 -0.55 -19.09 -16.39
C ARG A 602 0.56 -18.44 -15.55
N ARG A 603 1.82 -18.57 -15.96
CA ARG A 603 2.97 -18.02 -15.21
C ARG A 603 2.83 -16.53 -14.86
N ARG A 604 2.25 -15.72 -15.75
CA ARG A 604 2.04 -14.26 -15.57
C ARG A 604 0.59 -13.88 -15.26
N ALA A 605 -0.26 -14.83 -14.89
CA ALA A 605 -1.66 -14.51 -14.59
C ALA A 605 -1.78 -13.86 -13.19
N GLY A 606 -2.32 -12.66 -13.14
CA GLY A 606 -2.77 -12.02 -11.92
C GLY A 606 -4.09 -12.62 -11.40
N LEU A 607 -4.43 -12.35 -10.13
CA LEU A 607 -5.70 -12.73 -9.53
C LEU A 607 -6.75 -11.65 -9.77
N ARG A 608 -8.02 -12.07 -9.91
CA ARG A 608 -9.16 -11.15 -9.99
C ARG A 608 -9.93 -11.16 -8.68
N ILE A 609 -10.32 -10.00 -8.18
CA ILE A 609 -11.17 -9.89 -6.99
C ILE A 609 -12.43 -10.73 -7.19
N GLY A 610 -12.79 -11.54 -6.17
CA GLY A 610 -13.90 -12.50 -6.23
C GLY A 610 -13.59 -13.77 -7.02
N GLN A 611 -12.40 -13.93 -7.59
CA GLN A 611 -11.98 -15.19 -8.22
C GLN A 611 -11.89 -16.29 -7.16
N ARG A 612 -12.43 -17.47 -7.46
CA ARG A 612 -12.34 -18.63 -6.57
C ARG A 612 -11.00 -19.33 -6.76
N ILE A 613 -10.22 -19.43 -5.68
CA ILE A 613 -8.89 -20.04 -5.66
C ILE A 613 -8.90 -21.28 -4.75
N LYS A 614 -8.27 -22.34 -5.24
CA LYS A 614 -8.08 -23.60 -4.52
C LYS A 614 -6.74 -23.56 -3.77
N ILE A 615 -6.78 -23.71 -2.46
CA ILE A 615 -5.60 -23.68 -1.56
C ILE A 615 -5.27 -25.09 -1.10
N PRO A 616 -4.05 -25.63 -1.35
CA PRO A 616 -3.59 -26.87 -0.79
C PRO A 616 -3.00 -26.63 0.62
N PHE A 617 -3.48 -27.35 1.62
CA PHE A 617 -2.97 -27.33 2.98
C PHE A 617 -2.06 -28.56 3.18
N ILE A 618 -0.74 -28.32 3.17
CA ILE A 618 0.28 -29.36 3.31
C ILE A 618 0.95 -29.26 4.69
N SER A 619 1.43 -28.08 5.03
CA SER A 619 2.18 -27.79 6.25
C SER A 619 1.41 -26.91 7.24
N ALA A 620 0.54 -26.03 6.76
CA ALA A 620 -0.28 -25.16 7.58
C ALA A 620 -1.68 -25.77 7.80
N ALA A 621 -2.23 -25.61 9.00
CA ALA A 621 -3.62 -25.91 9.25
C ALA A 621 -4.51 -24.85 8.55
N LYS A 622 -5.73 -25.24 8.18
CA LYS A 622 -6.70 -24.31 7.60
C LYS A 622 -6.92 -23.09 8.53
N ASP A 623 -7.01 -23.34 9.83
CA ASP A 623 -7.24 -22.29 10.83
C ASP A 623 -6.07 -21.29 10.90
N GLU A 624 -4.83 -21.77 10.75
CA GLU A 624 -3.64 -20.90 10.67
C GLU A 624 -3.65 -20.01 9.42
N PHE A 625 -4.08 -20.55 8.28
CA PHE A 625 -4.27 -19.77 7.05
C PHE A 625 -5.32 -18.68 7.24
N GLU A 626 -6.48 -19.01 7.79
CA GLU A 626 -7.56 -18.05 8.04
C GLU A 626 -7.14 -17.00 9.07
N GLU A 627 -6.38 -17.37 10.09
CA GLU A 627 -5.81 -16.42 11.07
C GLU A 627 -4.87 -15.42 10.36
N LYS A 628 -3.90 -15.88 9.58
CA LYS A 628 -2.95 -15.01 8.84
C LYS A 628 -3.67 -14.09 7.84
N ARG A 629 -4.69 -14.62 7.16
CA ARG A 629 -5.52 -13.84 6.24
C ARG A 629 -6.28 -12.74 6.97
N ALA A 630 -6.95 -13.08 8.07
CA ALA A 630 -7.68 -12.11 8.90
C ALA A 630 -6.75 -11.04 9.47
N GLU A 631 -5.59 -11.45 10.00
CA GLU A 631 -4.57 -10.53 10.51
C GLU A 631 -4.05 -9.55 9.45
N TYR A 632 -3.89 -10.02 8.20
CA TYR A 632 -3.48 -9.18 7.08
C TYR A 632 -4.48 -8.05 6.81
N HIS A 633 -5.77 -8.38 6.70
CA HIS A 633 -6.82 -7.38 6.48
C HIS A 633 -7.00 -6.44 7.67
N MET A 634 -6.88 -6.97 8.89
CA MET A 634 -6.90 -6.14 10.10
C MET A 634 -5.74 -5.16 10.15
N ALA A 635 -4.53 -5.63 9.84
CA ALA A 635 -3.36 -4.75 9.81
C ALA A 635 -3.56 -3.56 8.88
N ILE A 636 -4.16 -3.78 7.70
CA ILE A 636 -4.46 -2.72 6.73
C ILE A 636 -5.50 -1.74 7.30
N GLN A 637 -6.57 -2.25 7.92
CA GLN A 637 -7.66 -1.43 8.47
C GLN A 637 -7.20 -0.64 9.70
N GLU A 638 -6.52 -1.28 10.64
CA GLU A 638 -5.97 -0.60 11.83
C GLU A 638 -4.99 0.52 11.44
N ASP A 639 -4.10 0.24 10.49
CA ASP A 639 -3.15 1.25 9.99
C ASP A 639 -3.87 2.42 9.32
N PHE A 640 -4.92 2.13 8.54
CA PHE A 640 -5.71 3.17 7.90
C PHE A 640 -6.42 4.03 8.95
N PHE A 641 -7.21 3.43 9.86
CA PHE A 641 -7.99 4.15 10.85
C PHE A 641 -7.14 4.80 11.97
N SER A 642 -5.88 4.41 12.13
CA SER A 642 -4.92 5.12 12.98
C SER A 642 -4.47 6.45 12.38
N ASN A 643 -4.61 6.64 11.07
CA ASN A 643 -4.16 7.82 10.34
C ASN A 643 -5.29 8.63 9.69
N TYR A 644 -6.41 7.98 9.40
CA TYR A 644 -7.54 8.58 8.69
C TYR A 644 -8.86 8.27 9.38
N LYS A 645 -9.78 9.22 9.32
CA LYS A 645 -11.18 9.04 9.73
C LYS A 645 -12.11 9.28 8.55
N VAL A 646 -13.31 8.74 8.62
CA VAL A 646 -14.39 9.02 7.67
C VAL A 646 -15.26 10.12 8.24
N ASP A 647 -15.26 11.31 7.60
CA ASP A 647 -16.03 12.47 8.04
C ASP A 647 -17.50 12.41 7.57
N GLY A 648 -17.82 11.56 6.60
CA GLY A 648 -19.15 11.42 6.02
C GLY A 648 -19.12 10.67 4.71
N THR A 649 -20.22 10.71 3.96
CA THR A 649 -20.37 10.08 2.66
C THR A 649 -20.97 11.02 1.63
N THR A 650 -20.70 10.78 0.33
CA THR A 650 -21.34 11.47 -0.78
C THR A 650 -21.88 10.45 -1.78
N SER A 651 -23.00 10.77 -2.44
CA SER A 651 -23.48 9.97 -3.56
C SER A 651 -22.70 10.29 -4.82
N TYR A 652 -22.36 9.27 -5.59
CA TYR A 652 -21.62 9.38 -6.84
C TYR A 652 -22.22 8.48 -7.91
N GLU A 653 -22.36 8.95 -9.13
CA GLU A 653 -22.80 8.16 -10.28
C GLU A 653 -21.63 7.85 -11.20
N ILE A 654 -21.46 6.58 -11.55
CA ILE A 654 -20.38 6.10 -12.41
C ILE A 654 -20.51 6.70 -13.80
N ARG A 655 -19.44 7.28 -14.32
CA ARG A 655 -19.38 7.88 -15.65
C ARG A 655 -18.94 6.88 -16.71
N ARG A 656 -19.21 7.18 -17.97
CA ARG A 656 -18.79 6.35 -19.11
C ARG A 656 -17.25 6.23 -19.15
N GLY A 657 -16.73 4.98 -19.19
CA GLY A 657 -15.29 4.70 -19.27
C GLY A 657 -14.52 4.94 -17.97
N GLU A 658 -15.22 5.13 -16.86
CA GLU A 658 -14.61 5.27 -15.54
C GLU A 658 -14.40 3.89 -14.91
N THR A 659 -13.22 3.68 -14.35
CA THR A 659 -12.90 2.45 -13.62
C THR A 659 -12.95 2.71 -12.12
N ILE A 660 -13.25 1.68 -11.34
CA ILE A 660 -13.28 1.77 -9.89
C ILE A 660 -11.92 2.18 -9.32
N TRP A 661 -10.85 1.70 -9.91
CA TRP A 661 -9.49 2.07 -9.52
C TRP A 661 -9.24 3.57 -9.69
N LYS A 662 -9.65 4.13 -10.82
CA LYS A 662 -9.54 5.55 -11.07
C LYS A 662 -10.39 6.36 -10.09
N LEU A 663 -11.59 5.87 -9.75
CA LEU A 663 -12.46 6.50 -8.77
C LEU A 663 -11.83 6.49 -7.37
N CYS A 664 -11.24 5.37 -6.96
CA CYS A 664 -10.51 5.26 -5.71
C CYS A 664 -9.29 6.19 -5.67
N GLU A 665 -8.52 6.25 -6.76
CA GLU A 665 -7.36 7.12 -6.90
C GLU A 665 -7.76 8.60 -6.83
N GLU A 666 -8.79 9.03 -7.58
CA GLU A 666 -9.25 10.42 -7.61
C GLU A 666 -9.81 10.91 -6.26
N ASN A 667 -10.33 10.00 -5.45
CA ASN A 667 -10.89 10.31 -4.13
C ASN A 667 -9.96 9.94 -2.96
N GLU A 668 -8.76 9.42 -3.27
CA GLU A 668 -7.74 9.01 -2.29
C GLU A 668 -8.27 7.99 -1.27
N ILE A 669 -9.19 7.12 -1.68
CA ILE A 669 -9.78 6.08 -0.83
C ILE A 669 -9.31 4.68 -1.26
N PRO A 670 -9.00 3.79 -0.32
CA PRO A 670 -8.67 2.42 -0.67
C PRO A 670 -9.93 1.67 -1.14
N LEU A 671 -9.74 0.73 -2.05
CA LEU A 671 -10.86 -0.02 -2.64
C LEU A 671 -11.66 -0.82 -1.59
N TRP A 672 -10.97 -1.40 -0.59
CA TRP A 672 -11.65 -2.11 0.49
C TRP A 672 -12.61 -1.19 1.28
N LEU A 673 -12.25 0.10 1.46
CA LEU A 673 -13.11 1.07 2.13
C LEU A 673 -14.33 1.41 1.27
N LEU A 674 -14.14 1.62 -0.05
CA LEU A 674 -15.24 1.84 -0.99
C LEU A 674 -16.21 0.64 -0.99
N LYS A 675 -15.70 -0.60 -1.03
CA LYS A 675 -16.51 -1.82 -0.93
C LYS A 675 -17.30 -1.88 0.38
N ARG A 676 -16.70 -1.51 1.49
CA ARG A 676 -17.36 -1.47 2.81
C ARG A 676 -18.59 -0.58 2.84
N TYR A 677 -18.57 0.54 2.11
CA TYR A 677 -19.71 1.46 2.00
C TYR A 677 -20.72 1.08 0.90
N ASN A 678 -20.39 0.07 0.08
CA ASN A 678 -21.23 -0.41 -1.02
C ASN A 678 -21.31 -1.95 -1.03
N PRO A 679 -21.70 -2.61 0.07
CA PRO A 679 -21.61 -4.07 0.22
C PRO A 679 -22.49 -4.85 -0.78
N GLN A 680 -23.57 -4.22 -1.30
CA GLN A 680 -24.51 -4.81 -2.25
C GLN A 680 -24.04 -4.74 -3.71
N LYS A 681 -22.93 -4.02 -3.99
CA LYS A 681 -22.49 -3.74 -5.34
C LYS A 681 -21.54 -4.81 -5.87
N ASN A 682 -21.75 -5.20 -7.12
CA ASN A 682 -20.81 -6.07 -7.82
C ASN A 682 -19.75 -5.22 -8.54
N PHE A 683 -18.60 -5.06 -7.91
CA PHE A 683 -17.50 -4.23 -8.43
C PHE A 683 -16.85 -4.77 -9.73
N GLN A 684 -17.21 -5.97 -10.18
CA GLN A 684 -16.76 -6.51 -11.47
C GLN A 684 -17.71 -6.12 -12.63
N ARG A 685 -18.93 -5.64 -12.34
CA ARG A 685 -19.97 -5.36 -13.33
C ARG A 685 -20.74 -4.07 -13.03
N LEU A 686 -20.02 -3.02 -12.64
CA LEU A 686 -20.65 -1.73 -12.39
C LEU A 686 -21.06 -1.07 -13.72
N ALA A 687 -22.31 -0.62 -13.79
CA ALA A 687 -22.88 0.02 -14.96
C ALA A 687 -22.73 1.56 -14.91
N ARG A 688 -22.74 2.21 -16.08
CA ARG A 688 -22.83 3.68 -16.17
C ARG A 688 -24.13 4.17 -15.51
N GLY A 689 -24.03 5.24 -14.72
CA GLY A 689 -25.15 5.82 -13.97
C GLY A 689 -25.48 5.05 -12.68
N GLU A 690 -24.75 3.99 -12.37
CA GLU A 690 -24.97 3.24 -11.14
C GLU A 690 -24.51 4.08 -9.94
N PRO A 691 -25.38 4.26 -8.91
CA PRO A 691 -25.02 5.06 -7.75
C PRO A 691 -24.08 4.28 -6.82
N LEU A 692 -23.04 4.97 -6.35
CA LEU A 692 -22.12 4.53 -5.33
C LEU A 692 -22.12 5.51 -4.15
N VAL A 693 -21.91 4.99 -2.95
CA VAL A 693 -21.64 5.76 -1.75
C VAL A 693 -20.12 5.91 -1.61
N LEU A 694 -19.61 7.13 -1.78
CA LEU A 694 -18.20 7.42 -1.59
C LEU A 694 -17.95 7.90 -0.16
N PRO A 695 -17.08 7.24 0.63
CA PRO A 695 -16.62 7.76 1.90
C PRO A 695 -15.75 9.00 1.69
N VAL A 696 -15.98 10.04 2.49
CA VAL A 696 -15.14 11.24 2.54
C VAL A 696 -14.19 11.06 3.71
N ILE A 697 -12.90 11.02 3.43
CA ILE A 697 -11.87 10.79 4.43
C ILE A 697 -11.09 12.06 4.74
N SER A 698 -10.66 12.18 5.99
CA SER A 698 -9.66 13.17 6.40
C SER A 698 -8.60 12.49 7.26
N LYS A 699 -7.41 13.08 7.28
CA LYS A 699 -6.34 12.64 8.15
C LYS A 699 -6.67 12.98 9.60
N ILE A 700 -6.34 12.08 10.53
CA ILE A 700 -6.41 12.35 11.97
C ILE A 700 -5.22 13.25 12.30
N ASN A 701 -5.51 14.41 12.92
CA ASN A 701 -4.49 15.38 13.32
C ASN A 701 -3.76 14.94 14.59
#